data_3718f1c644332d72df3a5c0a842d624c
#
_entry.id   3718f1c644332d72df3a5c0a842d624c
#
_cell.length_a   1.000
_cell.length_b   1.000
_cell.length_c   1.000
_cell.angle_alpha   90.00
_cell.angle_beta   90.00
_cell.angle_gamma   90.00
#
_symmetry.space_group_name_H-M   'P 1'
#
loop_
_entity.id
_entity.type
_entity.pdbx_description
1 polymer ?
#
loop_
_entity_poly.entity_id
_entity_poly.type
_entity_poly.pdbx_seq_one_letter_code
_entity_poly.pdbx_strand_id
1 'polypeptide(L)'
;MVDKTTVISENLAGKRIAITGSTGFVGTALVERLLRSVPDCELVLLVRPSKRHDPAERVRREIFKNNCFDRLKTQLQGTDEPFDAMVARRVHAIGGDVSTDGLGLDAAGREVLASCDVVIHSAAAVAFDSPLDSAVEINLLGPVRSAETLHTLGVTPHLVAVSTCYVAGNRRGSAPEELVSEGPFDLGLNWRKEVQAARRLRSDLEAASRDPEHLRELRKEAQTELGAAGAPALAAKTEQLRERWVSDQLVEAGRARAASVGWPDAYAYTKALGEQALTEVKGDVPVSIVRPSIIESALAEPFPGWIRGFRMAEPVILSYARGLLKEFPGVPEGTVDVIPVDLVVAAIIAVAAIGPEQAPRITQVASGGINPLRYQLLVDNIRAWFSEHPLYDAEGQPIDVPEWVFPTRGKVQKQLRRAKAIAETAERTLQALPLRGTQASWAAKLEERKNDIDRAWEYVQLYGLYTECEAIYQVDQLMAIWDGLDDTDRERFNLDPRSVDWVRYITTIHLPSIVQHSRAKTTPGKNRNDRTDRLRRSVLSPERHLAAFDLENTLIASNVVESYSFLATRRLNVPERVRYVLRTLAEAPGLSSLDRKDRADFLRYFYRRYEDAPVGQIDEDSKDLLHQLILLKSFPAGMRRVREHRALGHRTMLITGALDFAVEGLRPLFDVIVAAEMTVRPDGTY
;
A
#
# COMPACT_ATOMS: atom_id res chain seq x y z
N MET A 1 29.37 19.31 -36.74
CA MET A 1 28.49 20.48 -36.92
C MET A 1 27.08 19.91 -36.91
N VAL A 2 26.43 19.91 -35.77
CA VAL A 2 25.01 19.56 -35.64
C VAL A 2 24.26 20.86 -35.91
N ASP A 3 23.89 21.06 -37.17
CA ASP A 3 23.09 22.22 -37.61
C ASP A 3 21.67 21.69 -37.91
N LYS A 4 20.91 21.42 -36.87
CA LYS A 4 19.47 21.35 -36.91
C LYS A 4 18.94 21.50 -35.48
N THR A 5 18.46 22.68 -35.18
CA THR A 5 17.68 22.96 -33.99
C THR A 5 16.45 22.03 -34.00
N THR A 6 16.41 21.07 -33.06
CA THR A 6 15.25 20.17 -32.93
C THR A 6 14.12 20.97 -32.30
N VAL A 7 13.00 21.06 -32.99
CA VAL A 7 11.80 21.72 -32.48
C VAL A 7 10.78 20.66 -32.10
N ILE A 8 10.76 20.34 -30.80
CA ILE A 8 9.91 19.26 -30.23
C ILE A 8 8.44 19.48 -30.59
N SER A 9 7.96 20.71 -30.37
CA SER A 9 6.57 21.07 -30.58
C SER A 9 6.14 20.92 -32.05
N GLU A 10 7.03 21.24 -33.00
CA GLU A 10 6.75 21.15 -34.44
C GLU A 10 6.82 19.71 -34.93
N ASN A 11 7.82 18.94 -34.50
CA ASN A 11 8.02 17.57 -34.97
C ASN A 11 6.91 16.62 -34.52
N LEU A 12 6.25 16.92 -33.39
CA LEU A 12 5.12 16.13 -32.88
C LEU A 12 3.75 16.75 -33.17
N ALA A 13 3.69 17.96 -33.75
CA ALA A 13 2.42 18.60 -34.11
C ALA A 13 1.62 17.72 -35.08
N GLY A 14 0.35 17.49 -34.78
CA GLY A 14 -0.55 16.66 -35.58
C GLY A 14 -0.22 15.17 -35.63
N LYS A 15 0.82 14.72 -34.91
CA LYS A 15 1.18 13.29 -34.81
C LYS A 15 0.21 12.54 -33.93
N ARG A 16 0.00 11.25 -34.25
CA ARG A 16 -0.78 10.32 -33.45
C ARG A 16 0.16 9.48 -32.58
N ILE A 17 0.04 9.60 -31.25
CA ILE A 17 0.95 9.04 -30.28
C ILE A 17 0.21 8.03 -29.39
N ALA A 18 0.55 6.74 -29.50
CA ALA A 18 0.03 5.74 -28.59
C ALA A 18 0.81 5.71 -27.28
N ILE A 19 0.10 5.58 -26.14
CA ILE A 19 0.72 5.54 -24.80
C ILE A 19 0.16 4.34 -24.02
N THR A 20 1.03 3.42 -23.63
CA THR A 20 0.72 2.42 -22.63
C THR A 20 1.09 2.93 -21.24
N GLY A 21 0.40 2.48 -20.18
CA GLY A 21 0.69 2.94 -18.81
C GLY A 21 0.24 4.38 -18.50
N SER A 22 -0.66 4.95 -19.30
CA SER A 22 -1.18 6.32 -19.16
C SER A 22 -1.86 6.60 -17.81
N THR A 23 -2.33 5.58 -17.11
CA THR A 23 -2.90 5.70 -15.75
C THR A 23 -1.84 5.72 -14.63
N GLY A 24 -0.56 5.53 -14.96
CA GLY A 24 0.56 5.58 -14.03
C GLY A 24 1.05 7.01 -13.73
N PHE A 25 2.09 7.14 -12.90
CA PHE A 25 2.69 8.43 -12.53
C PHE A 25 3.26 9.16 -13.76
N VAL A 26 4.24 8.54 -14.43
CA VAL A 26 4.86 9.11 -15.66
C VAL A 26 3.83 9.26 -16.77
N GLY A 27 3.00 8.24 -17.02
CA GLY A 27 2.04 8.26 -18.12
C GLY A 27 0.99 9.37 -17.98
N THR A 28 0.53 9.68 -16.75
CA THR A 28 -0.41 10.80 -16.53
C THR A 28 0.24 12.15 -16.82
N ALA A 29 1.49 12.35 -16.38
CA ALA A 29 2.25 13.57 -16.68
C ALA A 29 2.58 13.71 -18.18
N LEU A 30 2.88 12.60 -18.88
CA LEU A 30 3.06 12.57 -20.33
C LEU A 30 1.81 13.04 -21.07
N VAL A 31 0.64 12.50 -20.72
CA VAL A 31 -0.65 12.88 -21.33
C VAL A 31 -0.91 14.38 -21.13
N GLU A 32 -0.73 14.88 -19.91
CA GLU A 32 -0.91 16.32 -19.63
C GLU A 32 0.05 17.18 -20.47
N ARG A 33 1.33 16.81 -20.45
CA ARG A 33 2.39 17.59 -21.10
C ARG A 33 2.20 17.65 -22.61
N LEU A 34 1.86 16.52 -23.26
CA LEU A 34 1.61 16.46 -24.68
C LEU A 34 0.37 17.28 -25.06
N LEU A 35 -0.73 17.15 -24.34
CA LEU A 35 -1.95 17.91 -24.62
C LEU A 35 -1.76 19.42 -24.47
N ARG A 36 -0.96 19.85 -23.50
CA ARG A 36 -0.72 21.26 -23.20
C ARG A 36 0.36 21.90 -24.06
N SER A 37 1.41 21.16 -24.42
CA SER A 37 2.62 21.78 -24.99
C SER A 37 2.87 21.40 -26.46
N VAL A 38 2.17 20.38 -27.00
CA VAL A 38 2.33 19.95 -28.39
C VAL A 38 1.02 20.23 -29.15
N PRO A 39 1.06 21.14 -30.16
CA PRO A 39 -0.15 21.49 -30.90
C PRO A 39 -0.73 20.30 -31.67
N ASP A 40 -2.05 20.13 -31.58
CA ASP A 40 -2.87 19.20 -32.36
C ASP A 40 -2.39 17.74 -32.43
N CYS A 41 -1.49 17.31 -31.54
CA CYS A 41 -1.18 15.89 -31.44
C CYS A 41 -2.39 15.11 -30.92
N GLU A 42 -2.62 13.92 -31.46
CA GLU A 42 -3.64 12.99 -31.00
C GLU A 42 -3.03 11.91 -30.12
N LEU A 43 -3.71 11.58 -29.04
CA LEU A 43 -3.24 10.56 -28.10
C LEU A 43 -4.12 9.32 -28.15
N VAL A 44 -3.52 8.16 -28.34
CA VAL A 44 -4.16 6.85 -28.26
C VAL A 44 -3.76 6.22 -26.94
N LEU A 45 -4.69 6.15 -25.98
CA LEU A 45 -4.42 5.64 -24.63
C LEU A 45 -4.85 4.18 -24.51
N LEU A 46 -3.87 3.29 -24.43
CA LEU A 46 -4.13 1.87 -24.19
C LEU A 46 -4.34 1.63 -22.69
N VAL A 47 -5.54 1.21 -22.33
CA VAL A 47 -5.95 0.97 -20.95
C VAL A 47 -6.57 -0.42 -20.78
N ARG A 48 -6.28 -1.08 -19.68
CA ARG A 48 -6.83 -2.41 -19.39
C ARG A 48 -8.35 -2.38 -19.29
N PRO A 49 -9.08 -3.30 -19.91
CA PRO A 49 -10.51 -3.40 -19.74
C PRO A 49 -10.90 -3.62 -18.28
N SER A 50 -12.03 -3.09 -17.85
CA SER A 50 -12.58 -3.29 -16.52
C SER A 50 -13.99 -3.86 -16.64
N LYS A 51 -14.39 -4.72 -15.67
CA LYS A 51 -15.75 -5.28 -15.63
C LYS A 51 -16.85 -4.22 -15.47
N ARG A 52 -16.51 -3.01 -15.01
CA ARG A 52 -17.47 -1.95 -14.62
C ARG A 52 -17.44 -0.74 -15.52
N HIS A 53 -16.34 -0.51 -16.26
CA HIS A 53 -16.12 0.72 -17.03
C HIS A 53 -15.48 0.38 -18.37
N ASP A 54 -15.99 1.01 -19.43
CA ASP A 54 -15.33 0.99 -20.73
C ASP A 54 -14.01 1.77 -20.70
N PRO A 55 -13.14 1.63 -21.73
CA PRO A 55 -11.85 2.31 -21.78
C PRO A 55 -11.95 3.83 -21.68
N ALA A 56 -12.93 4.45 -22.35
CA ALA A 56 -13.09 5.90 -22.36
C ALA A 56 -13.55 6.44 -20.98
N GLU A 57 -14.48 5.75 -20.33
CA GLU A 57 -14.90 6.12 -18.96
C GLU A 57 -13.75 5.96 -17.98
N ARG A 58 -12.93 4.91 -18.14
CA ARG A 58 -11.77 4.67 -17.30
C ARG A 58 -10.72 5.78 -17.46
N VAL A 59 -10.41 6.19 -18.69
CA VAL A 59 -9.51 7.31 -18.99
C VAL A 59 -10.04 8.60 -18.34
N ARG A 60 -11.32 8.90 -18.50
CA ARG A 60 -11.93 10.08 -17.89
C ARG A 60 -11.82 10.07 -16.36
N ARG A 61 -12.04 8.94 -15.70
CA ARG A 61 -12.02 8.81 -14.24
C ARG A 61 -10.63 8.76 -13.64
N GLU A 62 -9.73 7.98 -14.24
CA GLU A 62 -8.42 7.69 -13.66
C GLU A 62 -7.35 8.68 -14.12
N ILE A 63 -7.52 9.33 -15.28
CA ILE A 63 -6.56 10.30 -15.81
C ILE A 63 -7.09 11.72 -15.64
N PHE A 64 -8.15 12.11 -16.33
CA PHE A 64 -8.58 13.52 -16.42
C PHE A 64 -9.22 14.11 -15.16
N LYS A 65 -9.57 13.30 -14.15
CA LYS A 65 -9.94 13.79 -12.82
C LYS A 65 -8.73 14.10 -11.92
N ASN A 66 -7.52 13.77 -12.35
CA ASN A 66 -6.31 14.08 -11.59
C ASN A 66 -6.03 15.59 -11.64
N ASN A 67 -5.53 16.14 -10.53
CA ASN A 67 -5.13 17.55 -10.42
C ASN A 67 -3.95 17.93 -11.32
N CYS A 68 -3.26 16.96 -11.93
CA CYS A 68 -2.29 17.16 -13.01
C CYS A 68 -2.85 18.09 -14.11
N PHE A 69 -4.13 17.95 -14.42
CA PHE A 69 -4.82 18.68 -15.50
C PHE A 69 -5.41 20.03 -15.09
N ASP A 70 -5.31 20.44 -13.82
CA ASP A 70 -5.99 21.64 -13.35
C ASP A 70 -5.45 22.91 -14.05
N ARG A 71 -4.15 22.96 -14.31
CA ARG A 71 -3.53 24.06 -15.09
C ARG A 71 -4.09 24.11 -16.51
N LEU A 72 -4.14 22.97 -17.22
CA LEU A 72 -4.65 22.88 -18.58
C LEU A 72 -6.13 23.25 -18.64
N LYS A 73 -6.95 22.76 -17.70
CA LYS A 73 -8.36 23.14 -17.57
C LYS A 73 -8.53 24.63 -17.38
N THR A 74 -7.72 25.25 -16.52
CA THR A 74 -7.76 26.71 -16.29
C THR A 74 -7.37 27.49 -17.53
N GLN A 75 -6.35 27.05 -18.28
CA GLN A 75 -5.91 27.69 -19.52
C GLN A 75 -6.99 27.64 -20.62
N LEU A 76 -7.77 26.57 -20.67
CA LEU A 76 -8.84 26.40 -21.66
C LEU A 76 -10.18 26.98 -21.20
N GLN A 77 -10.28 27.47 -19.98
CA GLN A 77 -11.52 28.07 -19.47
C GLN A 77 -11.83 29.37 -20.20
N GLY A 78 -12.99 29.43 -20.88
CA GLY A 78 -13.43 30.59 -21.63
C GLY A 78 -12.81 30.73 -23.02
N THR A 79 -12.10 29.71 -23.51
CA THR A 79 -11.64 29.62 -24.90
C THR A 79 -12.73 29.01 -25.78
N ASP A 80 -12.55 29.10 -27.13
CA ASP A 80 -13.47 28.51 -28.10
C ASP A 80 -13.50 26.98 -28.02
N GLU A 81 -12.43 26.34 -27.50
CA GLU A 81 -12.35 24.89 -27.27
C GLU A 81 -12.16 24.58 -25.77
N PRO A 82 -13.23 24.32 -25.02
CA PRO A 82 -13.11 23.94 -23.62
C PRO A 82 -12.47 22.56 -23.46
N PHE A 83 -11.95 22.28 -22.26
CA PHE A 83 -11.15 21.07 -21.94
C PHE A 83 -11.82 19.76 -22.42
N ASP A 84 -13.10 19.58 -22.17
CA ASP A 84 -13.81 18.34 -22.53
C ASP A 84 -13.94 18.19 -24.07
N ALA A 85 -14.10 19.29 -24.80
CA ALA A 85 -14.14 19.29 -26.27
C ALA A 85 -12.75 18.95 -26.86
N MET A 86 -11.69 19.54 -26.34
CA MET A 86 -10.33 19.23 -26.71
C MET A 86 -10.01 17.75 -26.44
N VAL A 87 -10.36 17.21 -25.26
CA VAL A 87 -10.17 15.79 -24.92
C VAL A 87 -10.95 14.89 -25.90
N ALA A 88 -12.21 15.22 -26.20
CA ALA A 88 -13.02 14.42 -27.12
C ALA A 88 -12.43 14.39 -28.55
N ARG A 89 -11.76 15.46 -28.99
CA ARG A 89 -11.11 15.56 -30.30
C ARG A 89 -9.75 14.88 -30.35
N ARG A 90 -8.93 15.05 -29.29
CA ARG A 90 -7.51 14.67 -29.31
C ARG A 90 -7.19 13.35 -28.61
N VAL A 91 -8.14 12.75 -27.88
CA VAL A 91 -7.84 11.56 -27.06
C VAL A 91 -8.75 10.38 -27.44
N HIS A 92 -8.11 9.29 -27.84
CA HIS A 92 -8.75 8.04 -28.20
C HIS A 92 -8.38 6.95 -27.19
N ALA A 93 -9.34 6.36 -26.50
CA ALA A 93 -9.13 5.28 -25.56
C ALA A 93 -9.35 3.92 -26.24
N ILE A 94 -8.37 3.02 -26.17
CA ILE A 94 -8.49 1.64 -26.64
C ILE A 94 -8.31 0.65 -25.49
N GLY A 95 -9.11 -0.42 -25.50
CA GLY A 95 -9.00 -1.52 -24.55
C GLY A 95 -7.86 -2.45 -24.90
N GLY A 96 -6.92 -2.65 -23.96
CA GLY A 96 -5.80 -3.58 -24.18
C GLY A 96 -5.03 -3.85 -22.90
N ASP A 97 -4.21 -4.90 -22.92
CA ASP A 97 -3.35 -5.30 -21.80
C ASP A 97 -1.97 -5.76 -22.32
N VAL A 98 -0.92 -5.09 -21.88
CA VAL A 98 0.47 -5.40 -22.25
C VAL A 98 0.94 -6.79 -21.77
N SER A 99 0.23 -7.39 -20.82
CA SER A 99 0.50 -8.75 -20.34
C SER A 99 -0.14 -9.83 -21.24
N THR A 100 -0.86 -9.44 -22.28
CA THR A 100 -1.58 -10.35 -23.18
C THR A 100 -0.99 -10.27 -24.59
N ASP A 101 -0.91 -11.38 -25.28
CA ASP A 101 -0.41 -11.45 -26.66
C ASP A 101 -1.28 -10.59 -27.59
N GLY A 102 -0.66 -9.91 -28.56
CA GLY A 102 -1.31 -8.93 -29.41
C GLY A 102 -1.86 -7.73 -28.64
N LEU A 103 -1.34 -7.46 -27.41
CA LEU A 103 -1.80 -6.44 -26.45
C LEU A 103 -3.27 -6.58 -26.07
N GLY A 104 -3.88 -7.76 -26.32
CA GLY A 104 -5.31 -7.99 -26.07
C GLY A 104 -6.25 -7.09 -26.89
N LEU A 105 -5.77 -6.52 -27.98
CA LEU A 105 -6.54 -5.58 -28.81
C LEU A 105 -7.57 -6.32 -29.67
N ASP A 106 -8.77 -5.76 -29.75
CA ASP A 106 -9.75 -6.12 -30.76
C ASP A 106 -9.39 -5.53 -32.15
N ALA A 107 -10.20 -5.82 -33.18
CA ALA A 107 -9.94 -5.37 -34.55
C ALA A 107 -9.85 -3.84 -34.66
N ALA A 108 -10.76 -3.12 -33.99
CA ALA A 108 -10.77 -1.66 -34.01
C ALA A 108 -9.55 -1.08 -33.28
N GLY A 109 -9.16 -1.63 -32.12
CA GLY A 109 -7.97 -1.21 -31.40
C GLY A 109 -6.68 -1.44 -32.18
N ARG A 110 -6.59 -2.53 -32.96
CA ARG A 110 -5.46 -2.79 -33.87
C ARG A 110 -5.38 -1.77 -35.01
N GLU A 111 -6.50 -1.42 -35.60
CA GLU A 111 -6.58 -0.42 -36.66
C GLU A 111 -6.14 0.97 -36.15
N VAL A 112 -6.62 1.36 -34.95
CA VAL A 112 -6.21 2.60 -34.31
C VAL A 112 -4.71 2.59 -33.98
N LEU A 113 -4.17 1.51 -33.40
CA LEU A 113 -2.74 1.41 -33.09
C LEU A 113 -1.88 1.46 -34.37
N ALA A 114 -2.32 0.82 -35.46
CA ALA A 114 -1.61 0.84 -36.73
C ALA A 114 -1.51 2.21 -37.38
N SER A 115 -2.38 3.17 -37.00
CA SER A 115 -2.36 4.54 -37.49
C SER A 115 -1.45 5.49 -36.70
N CYS A 116 -0.75 4.99 -35.66
CA CYS A 116 0.09 5.82 -34.83
C CYS A 116 1.49 6.04 -35.45
N ASP A 117 2.00 7.25 -35.31
CA ASP A 117 3.37 7.63 -35.72
C ASP A 117 4.42 7.26 -34.66
N VAL A 118 4.02 7.31 -33.39
CA VAL A 118 4.87 7.07 -32.23
C VAL A 118 4.13 6.17 -31.23
N VAL A 119 4.84 5.26 -30.60
CA VAL A 119 4.35 4.46 -29.49
C VAL A 119 5.24 4.65 -28.27
N ILE A 120 4.72 5.19 -27.18
CA ILE A 120 5.41 5.33 -25.90
C ILE A 120 4.97 4.21 -24.98
N HIS A 121 5.87 3.25 -24.73
CA HIS A 121 5.60 2.15 -23.82
C HIS A 121 6.10 2.49 -22.42
N SER A 122 5.21 3.00 -21.55
CA SER A 122 5.53 3.31 -20.15
C SER A 122 4.80 2.40 -19.15
N ALA A 123 4.07 1.37 -19.60
CA ALA A 123 3.46 0.40 -18.73
C ALA A 123 4.51 -0.46 -18.03
N ALA A 124 4.42 -0.56 -16.70
CA ALA A 124 5.31 -1.39 -15.89
C ALA A 124 4.66 -1.82 -14.57
N ALA A 125 5.05 -2.98 -14.08
CA ALA A 125 4.85 -3.39 -12.69
C ALA A 125 6.01 -2.81 -11.87
N VAL A 126 5.78 -1.66 -11.23
CA VAL A 126 6.83 -0.88 -10.54
C VAL A 126 6.92 -1.18 -9.04
N ALA A 127 6.04 -2.03 -8.50
CA ALA A 127 6.11 -2.44 -7.11
C ALA A 127 7.28 -3.43 -6.93
N PHE A 128 8.16 -3.17 -5.97
CA PHE A 128 9.34 -4.02 -5.69
C PHE A 128 8.96 -5.40 -5.13
N ASP A 129 7.75 -5.53 -4.61
CA ASP A 129 7.10 -6.75 -4.14
C ASP A 129 6.18 -7.36 -5.21
N SER A 130 6.37 -7.03 -6.47
CA SER A 130 5.65 -7.69 -7.56
C SER A 130 6.02 -9.17 -7.64
N PRO A 131 5.04 -10.09 -7.73
CA PRO A 131 5.30 -11.49 -8.01
C PRO A 131 6.13 -11.66 -9.29
N LEU A 132 7.09 -12.57 -9.28
CA LEU A 132 8.05 -12.76 -10.38
C LEU A 132 7.37 -12.99 -11.74
N ASP A 133 6.35 -13.81 -11.76
CA ASP A 133 5.57 -14.09 -12.98
C ASP A 133 4.91 -12.82 -13.53
N SER A 134 4.30 -12.02 -12.67
CA SER A 134 3.69 -10.74 -13.06
C SER A 134 4.74 -9.73 -13.56
N ALA A 135 5.89 -9.64 -12.90
CA ALA A 135 7.00 -8.79 -13.33
C ALA A 135 7.53 -9.23 -14.70
N VAL A 136 7.66 -10.52 -14.94
CA VAL A 136 8.07 -11.08 -16.25
C VAL A 136 7.04 -10.78 -17.34
N GLU A 137 5.75 -11.01 -17.08
CA GLU A 137 4.70 -10.77 -18.09
C GLU A 137 4.54 -9.29 -18.47
N ILE A 138 4.79 -8.37 -17.54
CA ILE A 138 4.58 -6.93 -17.76
C ILE A 138 5.89 -6.22 -18.15
N ASN A 139 6.98 -6.40 -17.39
CA ASN A 139 8.21 -5.63 -17.58
C ASN A 139 9.13 -6.21 -18.65
N LEU A 140 9.16 -7.55 -18.76
CA LEU A 140 9.96 -8.22 -19.78
C LEU A 140 9.16 -8.36 -21.07
N LEU A 141 7.99 -9.01 -21.02
CA LEU A 141 7.21 -9.33 -22.20
C LEU A 141 6.33 -8.20 -22.71
N GLY A 142 5.98 -7.19 -21.87
CA GLY A 142 5.17 -6.06 -22.29
C GLY A 142 5.78 -5.26 -23.47
N PRO A 143 7.02 -4.79 -23.40
CA PRO A 143 7.69 -4.14 -24.52
C PRO A 143 7.90 -5.08 -25.72
N VAL A 144 8.20 -6.37 -25.49
CA VAL A 144 8.31 -7.41 -26.54
C VAL A 144 7.00 -7.52 -27.31
N ARG A 145 5.87 -7.73 -26.61
CA ARG A 145 4.53 -7.81 -27.23
C ARG A 145 4.15 -6.54 -27.97
N SER A 146 4.59 -5.38 -27.46
CA SER A 146 4.36 -4.11 -28.18
C SER A 146 5.04 -4.13 -29.54
N ALA A 147 6.32 -4.50 -29.61
CA ALA A 147 7.06 -4.60 -30.87
C ALA A 147 6.52 -5.71 -31.80
N GLU A 148 6.23 -6.89 -31.26
CA GLU A 148 5.66 -8.01 -32.04
C GLU A 148 4.28 -7.66 -32.63
N THR A 149 3.45 -6.90 -31.86
CA THR A 149 2.14 -6.45 -32.33
C THR A 149 2.29 -5.47 -33.49
N LEU A 150 3.19 -4.48 -33.39
CA LEU A 150 3.49 -3.53 -34.46
C LEU A 150 4.01 -4.23 -35.70
N HIS A 151 4.93 -5.17 -35.54
CA HIS A 151 5.44 -5.99 -36.64
C HIS A 151 4.31 -6.81 -37.32
N THR A 152 3.43 -7.43 -36.53
CA THR A 152 2.28 -8.19 -37.04
C THR A 152 1.30 -7.31 -37.81
N LEU A 153 1.14 -6.05 -37.39
CA LEU A 153 0.30 -5.06 -38.09
C LEU A 153 0.98 -4.51 -39.36
N GLY A 154 2.26 -4.83 -39.61
CA GLY A 154 3.02 -4.34 -40.76
C GLY A 154 3.34 -2.86 -40.70
N VAL A 155 3.45 -2.28 -39.49
CA VAL A 155 3.74 -0.85 -39.28
C VAL A 155 5.01 -0.67 -38.46
N THR A 156 5.70 0.44 -38.69
CA THR A 156 7.00 0.74 -38.08
C THR A 156 7.03 2.12 -37.40
N PRO A 157 6.08 2.42 -36.48
CA PRO A 157 6.13 3.67 -35.71
C PRO A 157 7.39 3.67 -34.82
N HIS A 158 7.84 4.85 -34.41
CA HIS A 158 8.93 4.96 -33.46
C HIS A 158 8.46 4.45 -32.06
N LEU A 159 9.02 3.33 -31.60
CA LEU A 159 8.72 2.75 -30.29
C LEU A 159 9.70 3.30 -29.24
N VAL A 160 9.23 4.17 -28.36
CA VAL A 160 9.99 4.71 -27.22
C VAL A 160 9.61 3.89 -25.97
N ALA A 161 10.54 3.04 -25.52
CA ALA A 161 10.34 2.16 -24.38
C ALA A 161 10.91 2.79 -23.10
N VAL A 162 10.08 2.95 -22.06
CA VAL A 162 10.52 3.47 -20.76
C VAL A 162 11.02 2.29 -19.90
N SER A 163 12.31 2.36 -19.55
CA SER A 163 13.02 1.39 -18.72
C SER A 163 13.42 2.01 -17.37
N THR A 164 14.62 1.72 -16.88
CA THR A 164 15.20 2.30 -15.66
C THR A 164 16.73 2.27 -15.72
N CYS A 165 17.40 3.21 -15.09
CA CYS A 165 18.85 3.18 -14.89
C CYS A 165 19.28 1.94 -14.06
N TYR A 166 18.39 1.41 -13.22
CA TYR A 166 18.67 0.27 -12.35
C TYR A 166 18.85 -1.07 -13.08
N VAL A 167 18.65 -1.12 -14.40
CA VAL A 167 19.10 -2.25 -15.24
C VAL A 167 20.61 -2.47 -15.15
N ALA A 168 21.37 -1.48 -14.73
CA ALA A 168 22.79 -1.62 -14.42
C ALA A 168 23.08 -2.63 -13.29
N GLY A 169 22.09 -2.96 -12.44
CA GLY A 169 22.25 -3.89 -11.32
C GLY A 169 23.17 -3.35 -10.21
N ASN A 170 23.83 -4.28 -9.49
CA ASN A 170 24.76 -3.96 -8.39
C ASN A 170 26.14 -3.51 -8.90
N ARG A 171 26.17 -2.73 -9.96
CA ARG A 171 27.40 -2.21 -10.57
C ARG A 171 27.99 -1.09 -9.71
N ARG A 172 29.32 -0.98 -9.73
CA ARG A 172 30.05 0.15 -9.11
C ARG A 172 30.70 0.99 -10.18
N GLY A 173 30.69 2.32 -9.96
CA GLY A 173 31.26 3.28 -10.89
C GLY A 173 30.37 3.58 -12.09
N SER A 174 30.97 3.90 -13.21
CA SER A 174 30.25 4.36 -14.40
C SER A 174 29.35 3.30 -15.02
N ALA A 175 28.09 3.67 -15.27
CA ALA A 175 27.11 2.88 -16.00
C ALA A 175 26.77 3.60 -17.32
N PRO A 176 27.30 3.11 -18.47
CA PRO A 176 27.15 3.76 -19.76
C PRO A 176 25.76 3.57 -20.38
N GLU A 177 25.45 4.38 -21.39
CA GLU A 177 24.21 4.33 -22.18
C GLU A 177 24.29 3.23 -23.27
N GLU A 178 24.48 1.98 -22.80
CA GLU A 178 24.56 0.77 -23.64
C GLU A 178 23.71 -0.35 -23.07
N LEU A 179 23.35 -1.35 -23.86
CA LEU A 179 22.66 -2.53 -23.35
C LEU A 179 23.57 -3.29 -22.38
N VAL A 180 22.97 -3.86 -21.33
CA VAL A 180 23.69 -4.71 -20.38
C VAL A 180 24.32 -5.93 -21.09
N SER A 181 23.62 -6.48 -22.07
CA SER A 181 24.10 -7.62 -22.90
C SER A 181 25.25 -7.27 -23.85
N GLU A 182 25.56 -5.99 -24.07
CA GLU A 182 26.67 -5.52 -24.89
C GLU A 182 27.85 -5.05 -24.04
N GLY A 183 27.66 -4.92 -22.73
CA GLY A 183 28.66 -4.44 -21.81
C GLY A 183 29.45 -5.54 -21.09
N PRO A 184 30.48 -5.17 -20.32
CA PRO A 184 31.34 -6.12 -19.61
C PRO A 184 30.62 -6.88 -18.48
N PHE A 185 29.36 -6.58 -18.20
CA PHE A 185 28.53 -7.19 -17.16
C PHE A 185 27.45 -8.10 -17.72
N ASP A 186 27.57 -8.48 -18.99
CA ASP A 186 26.69 -9.50 -19.57
C ASP A 186 26.90 -10.84 -18.87
N LEU A 187 25.82 -11.40 -18.35
CA LEU A 187 25.80 -12.70 -17.69
C LEU A 187 25.38 -13.84 -18.64
N GLY A 188 25.19 -13.57 -19.92
CA GLY A 188 24.74 -14.54 -20.91
C GLY A 188 23.35 -15.13 -20.58
N LEU A 189 22.48 -14.36 -19.91
CA LEU A 189 21.15 -14.84 -19.53
C LEU A 189 20.26 -14.99 -20.77
N ASN A 190 19.60 -16.13 -20.85
CA ASN A 190 18.61 -16.38 -21.89
C ASN A 190 17.21 -15.99 -21.38
N TRP A 191 16.70 -14.86 -21.81
CA TRP A 191 15.42 -14.33 -21.36
C TRP A 191 14.23 -15.28 -21.60
N ARG A 192 14.25 -16.10 -22.67
CA ARG A 192 13.19 -17.10 -22.94
C ARG A 192 13.17 -18.20 -21.88
N LYS A 193 14.35 -18.63 -21.43
CA LYS A 193 14.46 -19.61 -20.33
C LYS A 193 13.95 -19.00 -19.00
N GLU A 194 14.25 -17.74 -18.74
CA GLU A 194 13.77 -17.05 -17.54
C GLU A 194 12.24 -16.90 -17.54
N VAL A 195 11.62 -16.58 -18.69
CA VAL A 195 10.16 -16.56 -18.85
C VAL A 195 9.56 -17.94 -18.56
N GLN A 196 10.13 -19.01 -19.15
CA GLN A 196 9.65 -20.36 -18.91
C GLN A 196 9.78 -20.78 -17.45
N ALA A 197 10.90 -20.42 -16.79
CA ALA A 197 11.15 -20.72 -15.39
C ALA A 197 10.13 -20.00 -14.47
N ALA A 198 9.84 -18.73 -14.72
CA ALA A 198 8.87 -17.97 -13.95
C ALA A 198 7.44 -18.55 -14.10
N ARG A 199 7.04 -18.91 -15.32
CA ARG A 199 5.73 -19.54 -15.59
C ARG A 199 5.62 -20.92 -14.94
N ARG A 200 6.68 -21.73 -15.00
CA ARG A 200 6.73 -23.04 -14.34
C ARG A 200 6.61 -22.86 -12.83
N LEU A 201 7.40 -21.97 -12.24
CA LEU A 201 7.34 -21.69 -10.80
C LEU A 201 5.93 -21.30 -10.35
N ARG A 202 5.24 -20.44 -11.11
CA ARG A 202 3.83 -20.08 -10.81
C ARG A 202 2.95 -21.34 -10.80
N SER A 203 3.06 -22.21 -11.80
CA SER A 203 2.29 -23.45 -11.88
C SER A 203 2.58 -24.38 -10.72
N ASP A 204 3.86 -24.55 -10.36
CA ASP A 204 4.30 -25.42 -9.28
C ASP A 204 3.79 -24.91 -7.91
N LEU A 205 3.86 -23.61 -7.66
CA LEU A 205 3.34 -22.98 -6.43
C LEU A 205 1.81 -23.04 -6.34
N GLU A 206 1.10 -22.85 -7.45
CA GLU A 206 -0.36 -23.05 -7.50
C GLU A 206 -0.73 -24.50 -7.16
N ALA A 207 0.00 -25.48 -7.67
CA ALA A 207 -0.22 -26.88 -7.34
C ALA A 207 0.10 -27.16 -5.86
N ALA A 208 1.25 -26.70 -5.36
CA ALA A 208 1.66 -26.86 -3.97
C ALA A 208 0.69 -26.19 -2.99
N SER A 209 0.13 -25.01 -3.32
CA SER A 209 -0.83 -24.32 -2.49
C SER A 209 -2.16 -25.06 -2.28
N ARG A 210 -2.44 -26.06 -3.13
CA ARG A 210 -3.65 -26.90 -3.09
C ARG A 210 -3.42 -28.24 -2.38
N ASP A 211 -2.23 -28.46 -1.83
CA ASP A 211 -1.95 -29.62 -1.01
C ASP A 211 -2.94 -29.69 0.17
N PRO A 212 -3.54 -30.88 0.45
CA PRO A 212 -4.57 -31.01 1.51
C PRO A 212 -4.09 -30.64 2.91
N GLU A 213 -2.80 -30.80 3.21
CA GLU A 213 -2.24 -30.43 4.51
C GLU A 213 -2.09 -28.91 4.61
N HIS A 214 -1.54 -28.30 3.58
CA HIS A 214 -1.41 -26.84 3.50
C HIS A 214 -2.77 -26.11 3.51
N LEU A 215 -3.75 -26.61 2.76
CA LEU A 215 -5.13 -26.06 2.82
C LEU A 215 -5.76 -26.16 4.20
N ARG A 216 -5.46 -27.22 4.97
CA ARG A 216 -5.93 -27.35 6.36
C ARG A 216 -5.31 -26.31 7.27
N GLU A 217 -4.02 -26.00 7.09
CA GLU A 217 -3.34 -24.94 7.84
C GLU A 217 -3.93 -23.56 7.53
N LEU A 218 -4.07 -23.21 6.26
CA LEU A 218 -4.68 -21.95 5.82
C LEU A 218 -6.12 -21.79 6.30
N ARG A 219 -6.90 -22.88 6.30
CA ARG A 219 -8.26 -22.88 6.84
C ARG A 219 -8.30 -22.64 8.35
N LYS A 220 -7.34 -23.21 9.09
CA LYS A 220 -7.20 -22.96 10.54
C LYS A 220 -6.83 -21.50 10.82
N GLU A 221 -5.94 -20.92 10.04
CA GLU A 221 -5.59 -19.51 10.09
C GLU A 221 -6.80 -18.62 9.80
N ALA A 222 -7.51 -18.89 8.69
CA ALA A 222 -8.76 -18.20 8.34
C ALA A 222 -9.81 -18.27 9.47
N GLN A 223 -9.94 -19.40 10.11
CA GLN A 223 -10.85 -19.58 11.24
C GLN A 223 -10.44 -18.77 12.47
N THR A 224 -9.13 -18.66 12.72
CA THR A 224 -8.58 -17.83 13.81
C THR A 224 -8.85 -16.35 13.58
N GLU A 225 -8.69 -15.87 12.34
CA GLU A 225 -8.95 -14.46 11.99
C GLU A 225 -10.45 -14.10 11.99
N LEU A 226 -11.29 -14.98 11.49
CA LEU A 226 -12.72 -14.71 11.32
C LEU A 226 -13.57 -15.06 12.52
N GLY A 227 -13.04 -15.83 13.46
CA GLY A 227 -13.83 -16.34 14.59
C GLY A 227 -15.02 -17.20 14.15
N ALA A 228 -16.22 -16.88 14.63
CA ALA A 228 -17.45 -17.66 14.39
C ALA A 228 -18.14 -17.36 13.03
N ALA A 229 -17.38 -17.06 11.98
CA ALA A 229 -17.97 -16.79 10.66
C ALA A 229 -18.48 -18.06 9.98
N GLY A 230 -19.55 -17.91 9.16
CA GLY A 230 -20.15 -19.02 8.42
C GLY A 230 -19.25 -19.62 7.33
N ALA A 231 -19.56 -20.84 6.90
CA ALA A 231 -18.77 -21.62 5.94
C ALA A 231 -18.39 -20.88 4.63
N PRO A 232 -19.25 -20.05 4.00
CA PRO A 232 -18.88 -19.31 2.80
C PRO A 232 -17.79 -18.26 3.05
N ALA A 233 -17.85 -17.53 4.17
CA ALA A 233 -16.85 -16.53 4.54
C ALA A 233 -15.50 -17.21 4.86
N LEU A 234 -15.53 -18.35 5.55
CA LEU A 234 -14.34 -19.15 5.84
C LEU A 234 -13.68 -19.67 4.55
N ALA A 235 -14.47 -20.16 3.59
CA ALA A 235 -13.96 -20.63 2.30
C ALA A 235 -13.32 -19.47 1.50
N ALA A 236 -13.98 -18.31 1.42
CA ALA A 236 -13.47 -17.14 0.74
C ALA A 236 -12.16 -16.61 1.39
N LYS A 237 -12.10 -16.60 2.74
CA LYS A 237 -10.88 -16.19 3.45
C LYS A 237 -9.74 -17.19 3.25
N THR A 238 -10.04 -18.49 3.29
CA THR A 238 -9.02 -19.53 3.01
C THR A 238 -8.44 -19.37 1.61
N GLU A 239 -9.28 -19.11 0.59
CA GLU A 239 -8.81 -18.88 -0.77
C GLU A 239 -7.97 -17.58 -0.85
N GLN A 240 -8.39 -16.52 -0.19
CA GLN A 240 -7.59 -15.28 -0.09
C GLN A 240 -6.21 -15.51 0.52
N LEU A 241 -6.12 -16.29 1.59
CA LEU A 241 -4.84 -16.64 2.22
C LEU A 241 -3.98 -17.51 1.30
N ARG A 242 -4.59 -18.45 0.57
CA ARG A 242 -3.90 -19.28 -0.42
C ARG A 242 -3.31 -18.43 -1.56
N GLU A 243 -4.10 -17.54 -2.13
CA GLU A 243 -3.64 -16.63 -3.20
C GLU A 243 -2.52 -15.72 -2.69
N ARG A 244 -2.64 -15.22 -1.46
CA ARG A 244 -1.60 -14.43 -0.82
C ARG A 244 -0.31 -15.23 -0.64
N TRP A 245 -0.40 -16.45 -0.13
CA TRP A 245 0.77 -17.33 0.03
C TRP A 245 1.50 -17.56 -1.30
N VAL A 246 0.79 -17.88 -2.38
CA VAL A 246 1.38 -18.03 -3.72
C VAL A 246 2.07 -16.74 -4.17
N SER A 247 1.42 -15.59 -3.96
CA SER A 247 1.99 -14.29 -4.29
C SER A 247 3.27 -14.03 -3.50
N ASP A 248 3.28 -14.26 -2.19
CA ASP A 248 4.43 -14.04 -1.31
C ASP A 248 5.61 -14.95 -1.69
N GLN A 249 5.35 -16.22 -2.05
CA GLN A 249 6.38 -17.14 -2.55
C GLN A 249 6.98 -16.66 -3.87
N LEU A 250 6.18 -16.15 -4.80
CA LEU A 250 6.65 -15.60 -6.08
C LEU A 250 7.46 -14.31 -5.90
N VAL A 251 7.10 -13.46 -4.94
CA VAL A 251 7.87 -12.27 -4.57
C VAL A 251 9.24 -12.66 -4.03
N GLU A 252 9.29 -13.62 -3.10
CA GLU A 252 10.56 -14.09 -2.51
C GLU A 252 11.45 -14.76 -3.55
N ALA A 253 10.88 -15.61 -4.40
CA ALA A 253 11.61 -16.25 -5.50
C ALA A 253 12.16 -15.22 -6.50
N GLY A 254 11.37 -14.18 -6.82
CA GLY A 254 11.79 -13.09 -7.70
C GLY A 254 12.96 -12.31 -7.11
N ARG A 255 12.91 -12.00 -5.82
CA ARG A 255 14.00 -11.35 -5.09
C ARG A 255 15.26 -12.21 -5.05
N ALA A 256 15.11 -13.49 -4.72
CA ALA A 256 16.23 -14.43 -4.67
C ALA A 256 16.88 -14.61 -6.05
N ARG A 257 16.07 -14.74 -7.12
CA ARG A 257 16.57 -14.84 -8.49
C ARG A 257 17.33 -13.60 -8.92
N ALA A 258 16.74 -12.42 -8.74
CA ALA A 258 17.39 -11.15 -9.05
C ALA A 258 18.73 -11.00 -8.33
N ALA A 259 18.75 -11.24 -7.01
CA ALA A 259 19.96 -11.18 -6.21
C ALA A 259 21.05 -12.16 -6.67
N SER A 260 20.67 -13.37 -7.07
CA SER A 260 21.61 -14.41 -7.55
C SER A 260 22.33 -14.03 -8.85
N VAL A 261 21.78 -13.09 -9.61
CA VAL A 261 22.29 -12.61 -10.89
C VAL A 261 22.68 -11.13 -10.88
N GLY A 262 22.74 -10.50 -9.69
CA GLY A 262 23.31 -9.17 -9.50
C GLY A 262 22.35 -8.00 -9.64
N TRP A 263 21.04 -8.21 -9.56
CA TRP A 263 20.05 -7.13 -9.48
C TRP A 263 19.43 -6.99 -8.08
N PRO A 264 19.01 -5.78 -7.69
CA PRO A 264 18.43 -5.56 -6.37
C PRO A 264 17.07 -6.24 -6.17
N ASP A 265 16.28 -6.36 -7.23
CA ASP A 265 14.92 -6.88 -7.19
C ASP A 265 14.43 -7.39 -8.55
N ALA A 266 13.23 -7.98 -8.55
CA ALA A 266 12.59 -8.50 -9.77
C ALA A 266 12.25 -7.39 -10.77
N TYR A 267 12.00 -6.15 -10.34
CA TYR A 267 11.71 -5.02 -11.22
C TYR A 267 12.92 -4.70 -12.11
N ALA A 268 14.05 -4.37 -11.50
CA ALA A 268 15.29 -4.03 -12.24
C ALA A 268 15.76 -5.20 -13.13
N TYR A 269 15.70 -6.42 -12.58
CA TYR A 269 16.05 -7.66 -13.31
C TYR A 269 15.17 -7.88 -14.55
N THR A 270 13.83 -7.81 -14.41
CA THR A 270 12.92 -8.03 -15.53
C THR A 270 12.95 -6.90 -16.57
N LYS A 271 13.25 -5.67 -16.16
CA LYS A 271 13.50 -4.55 -17.07
C LYS A 271 14.77 -4.77 -17.89
N ALA A 272 15.87 -5.22 -17.27
CA ALA A 272 17.12 -5.51 -17.98
C ALA A 272 16.93 -6.59 -19.07
N LEU A 273 16.26 -7.69 -18.72
CA LEU A 273 15.92 -8.73 -19.69
C LEU A 273 14.92 -8.25 -20.75
N GLY A 274 14.02 -7.33 -20.38
CA GLY A 274 13.05 -6.73 -21.29
C GLY A 274 13.71 -5.88 -22.37
N GLU A 275 14.75 -5.12 -22.06
CA GLU A 275 15.54 -4.38 -23.05
C GLU A 275 16.26 -5.30 -24.03
N GLN A 276 16.90 -6.36 -23.52
CA GLN A 276 17.56 -7.36 -24.35
C GLN A 276 16.55 -8.05 -25.29
N ALA A 277 15.44 -8.53 -24.73
CA ALA A 277 14.40 -9.21 -25.48
C ALA A 277 13.77 -8.31 -26.54
N LEU A 278 13.43 -7.07 -26.20
CA LEU A 278 12.89 -6.08 -27.11
C LEU A 278 13.82 -5.84 -28.30
N THR A 279 15.12 -5.64 -28.03
CA THR A 279 16.11 -5.41 -29.06
C THR A 279 16.26 -6.63 -30.01
N GLU A 280 16.12 -7.84 -29.48
CA GLU A 280 16.21 -9.08 -30.28
C GLU A 280 14.97 -9.28 -31.17
N VAL A 281 13.77 -8.95 -30.70
CA VAL A 281 12.51 -9.27 -31.39
C VAL A 281 11.91 -8.12 -32.19
N LYS A 282 12.41 -6.89 -32.06
CA LYS A 282 11.81 -5.68 -32.65
C LYS A 282 11.67 -5.71 -34.17
N GLY A 283 12.42 -6.57 -34.88
CA GLY A 283 12.47 -6.57 -36.35
C GLY A 283 12.83 -5.19 -36.91
N ASP A 284 12.01 -4.70 -37.86
CA ASP A 284 12.20 -3.40 -38.50
C ASP A 284 11.61 -2.22 -37.69
N VAL A 285 10.94 -2.50 -36.55
CA VAL A 285 10.40 -1.43 -35.69
C VAL A 285 11.55 -0.64 -35.04
N PRO A 286 11.66 0.68 -35.29
CA PRO A 286 12.70 1.50 -34.68
C PRO A 286 12.41 1.69 -33.18
N VAL A 287 13.42 1.44 -32.35
CA VAL A 287 13.29 1.44 -30.89
C VAL A 287 14.30 2.37 -30.25
N SER A 288 13.84 3.26 -29.38
CA SER A 288 14.65 4.00 -28.41
C SER A 288 14.24 3.64 -26.98
N ILE A 289 15.21 3.54 -26.08
CA ILE A 289 15.02 3.18 -24.68
C ILE A 289 15.36 4.38 -23.80
N VAL A 290 14.43 4.82 -22.97
CA VAL A 290 14.65 5.88 -21.98
C VAL A 290 14.71 5.27 -20.59
N ARG A 291 15.81 5.50 -19.87
CA ARG A 291 16.10 4.94 -18.55
C ARG A 291 16.11 6.03 -17.47
N PRO A 292 15.00 6.30 -16.79
CA PRO A 292 15.01 7.19 -15.64
C PRO A 292 15.72 6.58 -14.43
N SER A 293 16.33 7.39 -13.57
CA SER A 293 16.68 7.03 -12.20
C SER A 293 15.44 7.05 -11.30
N ILE A 294 15.56 7.23 -9.99
CA ILE A 294 14.40 7.29 -9.08
C ILE A 294 13.59 8.55 -9.38
N ILE A 295 12.35 8.36 -9.80
CA ILE A 295 11.47 9.45 -10.20
C ILE A 295 10.72 10.00 -8.99
N GLU A 296 10.92 11.28 -8.70
CA GLU A 296 10.31 12.01 -7.59
C GLU A 296 9.29 13.05 -8.08
N SER A 297 8.73 13.83 -7.15
CA SER A 297 7.75 14.87 -7.47
C SER A 297 8.27 15.87 -8.52
N ALA A 298 7.34 16.52 -9.21
CA ALA A 298 7.69 17.50 -10.25
C ALA A 298 8.48 18.69 -9.70
N LEU A 299 9.50 19.11 -10.42
CA LEU A 299 10.24 20.35 -10.15
C LEU A 299 9.37 21.58 -10.43
N ALA A 300 8.70 21.59 -11.58
CA ALA A 300 7.92 22.71 -12.09
C ALA A 300 6.59 22.30 -12.73
N GLU A 301 6.56 21.18 -13.45
CA GLU A 301 5.46 20.82 -14.36
C GLU A 301 4.77 19.47 -14.00
N PRO A 302 3.43 19.42 -13.93
CA PRO A 302 2.41 20.43 -14.29
C PRO A 302 2.34 21.59 -13.29
N PHE A 303 2.79 21.37 -12.06
CA PHE A 303 3.03 22.37 -11.01
C PHE A 303 4.06 21.81 -10.02
N PRO A 304 4.82 22.68 -9.31
CA PRO A 304 5.85 22.26 -8.37
C PRO A 304 5.29 21.30 -7.32
N GLY A 305 5.96 20.17 -7.12
CA GLY A 305 5.59 19.16 -6.14
C GLY A 305 4.48 18.20 -6.56
N TRP A 306 3.96 18.27 -7.79
CA TRP A 306 2.98 17.28 -8.22
C TRP A 306 3.55 15.86 -8.13
N ILE A 307 2.79 14.98 -7.51
CA ILE A 307 3.14 13.58 -7.30
C ILE A 307 1.87 12.70 -7.37
N ARG A 308 2.03 11.46 -7.81
CA ARG A 308 0.93 10.50 -7.89
C ARG A 308 1.31 9.16 -7.23
N GLY A 309 0.89 9.02 -5.98
CA GLY A 309 1.23 7.87 -5.14
C GLY A 309 2.66 7.96 -4.57
N PHE A 310 2.93 7.17 -3.55
CA PHE A 310 4.26 7.05 -2.93
C PHE A 310 4.88 5.72 -3.33
N ARG A 311 6.18 5.73 -3.68
CA ARG A 311 6.80 4.54 -4.26
C ARG A 311 8.21 4.24 -3.78
N MET A 312 8.99 5.26 -3.41
CA MET A 312 10.41 5.12 -3.09
C MET A 312 10.78 5.74 -1.75
N ALA A 313 11.24 6.97 -1.75
CA ALA A 313 11.75 7.64 -0.56
C ALA A 313 10.64 8.11 0.39
N GLU A 314 9.48 8.46 -0.14
CA GLU A 314 8.41 9.12 0.62
C GLU A 314 7.91 8.29 1.81
N PRO A 315 7.68 6.95 1.70
CA PRO A 315 7.32 6.14 2.86
C PRO A 315 8.39 6.12 3.95
N VAL A 316 9.67 6.13 3.58
CA VAL A 316 10.82 6.18 4.50
C VAL A 316 10.88 7.54 5.19
N ILE A 317 10.79 8.63 4.41
CA ILE A 317 10.77 10.01 4.92
C ILE A 317 9.60 10.22 5.91
N LEU A 318 8.40 9.80 5.55
CA LEU A 318 7.23 9.92 6.42
C LEU A 318 7.32 9.05 7.68
N SER A 319 7.94 7.88 7.60
CA SER A 319 8.17 7.02 8.76
C SER A 319 9.19 7.64 9.70
N TYR A 320 10.24 8.27 9.18
CA TYR A 320 11.19 9.05 9.96
C TYR A 320 10.50 10.26 10.64
N ALA A 321 9.74 11.02 9.88
CA ALA A 321 9.00 12.18 10.40
C ALA A 321 7.97 11.82 11.50
N ARG A 322 7.48 10.58 11.50
CA ARG A 322 6.60 10.02 12.55
C ARG A 322 7.37 9.43 13.74
N GLY A 323 8.71 9.48 13.73
CA GLY A 323 9.56 8.91 14.77
C GLY A 323 9.60 7.37 14.78
N LEU A 324 9.08 6.73 13.72
CA LEU A 324 9.05 5.26 13.59
C LEU A 324 10.39 4.71 13.12
N LEU A 325 11.11 5.43 12.24
CA LEU A 325 12.45 5.12 11.80
C LEU A 325 13.45 6.10 12.46
N LYS A 326 14.47 5.57 13.09
CA LYS A 326 15.56 6.36 13.69
C LYS A 326 16.87 6.18 12.95
N GLU A 327 16.98 5.14 12.17
CA GLU A 327 18.16 4.78 11.41
C GLU A 327 17.73 4.06 10.11
N PHE A 328 18.48 4.28 9.05
CA PHE A 328 18.29 3.61 7.79
C PHE A 328 19.66 3.36 7.14
N PRO A 329 19.88 2.21 6.48
CA PRO A 329 21.17 1.92 5.87
C PRO A 329 21.47 2.88 4.73
N GLY A 330 22.73 3.26 4.60
CA GLY A 330 23.21 4.12 3.53
C GLY A 330 24.66 4.54 3.76
N VAL A 331 25.25 5.06 2.71
CA VAL A 331 26.59 5.66 2.73
C VAL A 331 26.43 7.18 2.70
N PRO A 332 26.81 7.94 3.74
CA PRO A 332 26.59 9.39 3.82
C PRO A 332 27.12 10.16 2.61
N GLU A 333 28.30 9.77 2.12
CA GLU A 333 28.98 10.35 0.96
C GLU A 333 28.44 9.82 -0.38
N GLY A 334 27.63 8.77 -0.34
CA GLY A 334 27.01 8.13 -1.50
C GLY A 334 26.05 9.08 -2.20
N THR A 335 25.77 8.78 -3.46
CA THR A 335 24.82 9.52 -4.28
C THR A 335 23.47 8.80 -4.29
N VAL A 336 22.41 9.50 -3.95
CA VAL A 336 21.03 9.07 -4.21
C VAL A 336 20.64 9.66 -5.56
N ASP A 337 20.55 8.79 -6.58
CA ASP A 337 20.20 9.27 -7.91
C ASP A 337 18.69 9.37 -8.07
N VAL A 338 18.20 10.59 -7.93
CA VAL A 338 16.78 10.95 -8.06
C VAL A 338 16.62 11.98 -9.18
N ILE A 339 15.46 11.98 -9.82
CA ILE A 339 15.13 12.89 -10.91
C ILE A 339 13.66 13.33 -10.82
N PRO A 340 13.33 14.63 -10.95
CA PRO A 340 11.94 15.09 -11.02
C PRO A 340 11.22 14.53 -12.23
N VAL A 341 9.92 14.20 -12.06
CA VAL A 341 9.11 13.55 -13.10
C VAL A 341 8.98 14.38 -14.37
N ASP A 342 8.97 15.69 -14.26
CA ASP A 342 8.84 16.60 -15.40
C ASP A 342 10.09 16.59 -16.30
N LEU A 343 11.28 16.40 -15.76
CA LEU A 343 12.50 16.20 -16.55
C LEU A 343 12.44 14.86 -17.31
N VAL A 344 11.94 13.82 -16.67
CA VAL A 344 11.76 12.51 -17.31
C VAL A 344 10.75 12.58 -18.44
N VAL A 345 9.63 13.25 -18.22
CA VAL A 345 8.59 13.46 -19.23
C VAL A 345 9.13 14.26 -20.41
N ALA A 346 9.88 15.34 -20.14
CA ALA A 346 10.53 16.14 -21.17
C ALA A 346 11.51 15.31 -22.01
N ALA A 347 12.34 14.48 -21.39
CA ALA A 347 13.28 13.60 -22.07
C ALA A 347 12.57 12.55 -22.96
N ILE A 348 11.49 11.92 -22.48
CA ILE A 348 10.70 10.95 -23.27
C ILE A 348 10.11 11.64 -24.50
N ILE A 349 9.53 12.84 -24.32
CA ILE A 349 8.94 13.61 -25.42
C ILE A 349 10.02 14.06 -26.41
N ALA A 350 11.19 14.51 -25.94
CA ALA A 350 12.30 14.91 -26.80
C ALA A 350 12.82 13.74 -27.65
N VAL A 351 13.03 12.56 -27.05
CA VAL A 351 13.44 11.34 -27.79
C VAL A 351 12.39 10.97 -28.85
N ALA A 352 11.11 11.06 -28.53
CA ALA A 352 10.03 10.79 -29.50
C ALA A 352 10.02 11.83 -30.65
N ALA A 353 10.30 13.12 -30.36
CA ALA A 353 10.29 14.21 -31.33
C ALA A 353 11.48 14.18 -32.28
N ILE A 354 12.66 13.78 -31.80
CA ILE A 354 13.88 13.65 -32.64
C ILE A 354 13.66 12.62 -33.76
N GLY A 355 12.80 11.64 -33.50
CA GLY A 355 12.44 10.60 -34.47
C GLY A 355 13.46 9.46 -34.57
N PRO A 356 13.09 8.37 -35.24
CA PRO A 356 13.80 7.11 -35.13
C PRO A 356 15.19 7.08 -35.77
N GLU A 357 15.46 7.96 -36.72
CA GLU A 357 16.75 7.98 -37.44
C GLU A 357 17.87 8.71 -36.64
N GLN A 358 17.49 9.63 -35.77
CA GLN A 358 18.42 10.50 -35.05
C GLN A 358 18.39 10.29 -33.53
N ALA A 359 17.31 9.71 -33.01
CA ALA A 359 17.19 9.45 -31.59
C ALA A 359 18.24 8.44 -31.10
N PRO A 360 18.87 8.70 -29.95
CA PRO A 360 19.76 7.71 -29.34
C PRO A 360 19.04 6.40 -29.08
N ARG A 361 19.77 5.30 -29.22
CA ARG A 361 19.24 3.97 -28.88
C ARG A 361 18.89 3.87 -27.40
N ILE A 362 19.72 4.46 -26.53
CA ILE A 362 19.53 4.49 -25.08
C ILE A 362 19.81 5.90 -24.59
N THR A 363 18.91 6.43 -23.78
CA THR A 363 19.06 7.72 -23.10
C THR A 363 18.81 7.51 -21.62
N GLN A 364 19.80 7.78 -20.77
CA GLN A 364 19.64 7.79 -19.31
C GLN A 364 19.20 9.17 -18.83
N VAL A 365 18.21 9.19 -17.92
CA VAL A 365 17.68 10.44 -17.32
C VAL A 365 17.96 10.38 -15.82
N ALA A 366 19.11 10.89 -15.45
CA ALA A 366 19.68 10.75 -14.11
C ALA A 366 20.44 12.02 -13.71
N SER A 367 20.63 12.23 -12.43
CA SER A 367 21.33 13.41 -11.91
C SER A 367 22.72 13.09 -11.36
N GLY A 368 22.97 11.87 -10.93
CA GLY A 368 24.11 11.49 -10.11
C GLY A 368 25.49 11.76 -10.74
N GLY A 369 25.58 11.73 -12.08
CA GLY A 369 26.83 12.00 -12.81
C GLY A 369 27.18 13.48 -12.92
N ILE A 370 26.21 14.38 -12.99
CA ILE A 370 26.40 15.79 -13.29
C ILE A 370 25.88 16.75 -12.21
N ASN A 371 24.93 16.36 -11.40
CA ASN A 371 24.37 17.12 -10.29
C ASN A 371 24.03 16.17 -9.11
N PRO A 372 25.02 15.60 -8.44
CA PRO A 372 24.80 14.54 -7.46
C PRO A 372 24.11 15.04 -6.18
N LEU A 373 23.01 14.40 -5.81
CA LEU A 373 22.42 14.52 -4.47
C LEU A 373 23.12 13.57 -3.51
N ARG A 374 23.87 14.10 -2.54
CA ARG A 374 24.52 13.31 -1.50
C ARG A 374 23.49 12.84 -0.46
N TYR A 375 23.64 11.61 0.00
CA TYR A 375 22.70 11.04 0.95
C TYR A 375 22.66 11.83 2.28
N GLN A 376 23.83 12.27 2.76
CA GLN A 376 23.91 13.15 3.93
C GLN A 376 23.14 14.46 3.73
N LEU A 377 23.29 15.12 2.57
CA LEU A 377 22.58 16.36 2.25
C LEU A 377 21.07 16.18 2.26
N LEU A 378 20.58 15.07 1.67
CA LEU A 378 19.16 14.73 1.67
C LEU A 378 18.63 14.59 3.11
N VAL A 379 19.30 13.80 3.94
CA VAL A 379 18.89 13.53 5.31
C VAL A 379 18.95 14.77 6.20
N ASP A 380 20.01 15.60 6.08
CA ASP A 380 20.16 16.83 6.84
C ASP A 380 19.02 17.82 6.53
N ASN A 381 18.65 17.96 5.26
CA ASN A 381 17.53 18.80 4.86
C ASN A 381 16.17 18.25 5.36
N ILE A 382 15.95 16.93 5.29
CA ILE A 382 14.76 16.30 5.82
C ILE A 382 14.64 16.56 7.33
N ARG A 383 15.72 16.36 8.08
CA ARG A 383 15.76 16.59 9.53
C ARG A 383 15.49 18.06 9.87
N ALA A 384 16.20 18.98 9.23
CA ALA A 384 16.03 20.42 9.45
C ALA A 384 14.57 20.84 9.18
N TRP A 385 14.01 20.41 8.06
CA TRP A 385 12.65 20.76 7.68
C TRP A 385 11.60 20.23 8.68
N PHE A 386 11.67 18.96 9.10
CA PHE A 386 10.72 18.42 10.08
C PHE A 386 10.94 18.92 11.51
N SER A 387 12.13 19.43 11.83
CA SER A 387 12.35 20.14 13.09
C SER A 387 11.61 21.48 13.14
N GLU A 388 11.47 22.15 11.99
CA GLU A 388 10.71 23.41 11.85
C GLU A 388 9.22 23.17 11.56
N HIS A 389 8.88 22.06 10.90
CA HIS A 389 7.55 21.68 10.47
C HIS A 389 7.16 20.29 11.00
N PRO A 390 7.06 20.11 12.33
CA PRO A 390 6.84 18.79 12.92
C PRO A 390 5.49 18.21 12.52
N LEU A 391 5.42 16.90 12.39
CA LEU A 391 4.17 16.18 12.38
C LEU A 391 3.65 16.04 13.81
N TYR A 392 2.36 15.81 13.96
CA TYR A 392 1.72 15.70 15.27
C TYR A 392 1.19 14.28 15.48
N ASP A 393 1.39 13.76 16.70
CA ASP A 393 0.89 12.46 17.11
C ASP A 393 -0.65 12.44 17.32
N ALA A 394 -1.18 11.33 17.82
CA ALA A 394 -2.60 11.18 18.09
C ALA A 394 -3.08 12.09 19.24
N GLU A 395 -2.17 12.43 20.14
CA GLU A 395 -2.38 13.28 21.32
C GLU A 395 -2.25 14.77 20.99
N GLY A 396 -1.81 15.12 19.78
CA GLY A 396 -1.61 16.50 19.31
C GLY A 396 -0.28 17.11 19.79
N GLN A 397 0.68 16.27 20.19
CA GLN A 397 2.04 16.72 20.51
C GLN A 397 2.90 16.70 19.25
N PRO A 398 3.83 17.65 19.09
CA PRO A 398 4.78 17.62 18.00
C PRO A 398 5.72 16.41 18.15
N ILE A 399 6.01 15.77 17.04
CA ILE A 399 6.93 14.63 17.00
C ILE A 399 8.34 15.16 16.75
N ASP A 400 9.22 15.00 17.73
CA ASP A 400 10.64 15.29 17.59
C ASP A 400 11.30 14.24 16.71
N VAL A 401 11.92 14.67 15.62
CA VAL A 401 12.68 13.78 14.76
C VAL A 401 14.08 13.53 15.32
N PRO A 402 14.50 12.26 15.47
CA PRO A 402 15.79 11.92 16.01
C PRO A 402 16.92 12.28 15.04
N GLU A 403 18.17 12.28 15.53
CA GLU A 403 19.32 12.29 14.66
C GLU A 403 19.35 11.04 13.80
N TRP A 404 19.56 11.23 12.49
CA TRP A 404 19.62 10.11 11.57
C TRP A 404 20.99 9.43 11.67
N VAL A 405 20.97 8.13 11.86
CA VAL A 405 22.17 7.31 11.93
C VAL A 405 22.25 6.40 10.72
N PHE A 406 23.45 6.26 10.16
CA PHE A 406 23.73 5.43 8.98
C PHE A 406 24.41 4.10 9.38
N PRO A 407 23.69 3.13 9.92
CA PRO A 407 24.22 1.83 10.21
C PRO A 407 24.38 1.00 8.94
N THR A 408 25.26 0.02 8.97
CA THR A 408 25.33 -0.96 7.89
C THR A 408 24.02 -1.76 7.82
N ARG A 409 23.57 -2.13 6.62
CA ARG A 409 22.32 -2.91 6.40
C ARG A 409 22.27 -4.18 7.27
N GLY A 410 23.38 -4.90 7.38
CA GLY A 410 23.45 -6.10 8.22
C GLY A 410 23.20 -5.82 9.71
N LYS A 411 23.62 -4.66 10.22
CA LYS A 411 23.33 -4.24 11.61
C LYS A 411 21.86 -3.96 11.82
N VAL A 412 21.23 -3.22 10.90
CA VAL A 412 19.79 -2.92 10.95
C VAL A 412 18.97 -4.19 10.87
N GLN A 413 19.28 -5.08 9.91
CA GLN A 413 18.59 -6.36 9.78
C GLN A 413 18.68 -7.21 11.06
N LYS A 414 19.86 -7.25 11.71
CA LYS A 414 20.04 -7.98 12.96
C LYS A 414 19.22 -7.37 14.11
N GLN A 415 19.14 -6.05 14.19
CA GLN A 415 18.33 -5.35 15.19
C GLN A 415 16.84 -5.59 14.99
N LEU A 416 16.35 -5.47 13.76
CA LEU A 416 14.95 -5.70 13.42
C LEU A 416 14.52 -7.16 13.64
N ARG A 417 15.37 -8.14 13.28
CA ARG A 417 15.12 -9.57 13.60
C ARG A 417 14.99 -9.79 15.11
N ARG A 418 15.85 -9.17 15.91
CA ARG A 418 15.78 -9.26 17.38
C ARG A 418 14.50 -8.61 17.92
N ALA A 419 14.16 -7.41 17.42
CA ALA A 419 12.95 -6.71 17.81
C ALA A 419 11.68 -7.52 17.45
N LYS A 420 11.66 -8.13 16.26
CA LYS A 420 10.58 -9.01 15.83
C LYS A 420 10.44 -10.25 16.75
N ALA A 421 11.53 -10.95 17.04
CA ALA A 421 11.53 -12.11 17.94
C ALA A 421 11.05 -11.76 19.35
N ILE A 422 11.44 -10.58 19.88
CA ILE A 422 10.95 -10.08 21.18
C ILE A 422 9.44 -9.78 21.10
N ALA A 423 8.96 -9.12 20.06
CA ALA A 423 7.55 -8.80 19.88
C ALA A 423 6.69 -10.07 19.75
N GLU A 424 7.13 -11.06 18.97
CA GLU A 424 6.46 -12.35 18.84
C GLU A 424 6.43 -13.14 20.18
N THR A 425 7.51 -13.09 20.95
CA THR A 425 7.57 -13.73 22.27
C THR A 425 6.62 -13.04 23.25
N ALA A 426 6.59 -11.71 23.24
CA ALA A 426 5.66 -10.93 24.06
C ALA A 426 4.20 -11.18 23.67
N GLU A 427 3.90 -11.30 22.37
CA GLU A 427 2.59 -11.63 21.85
C GLU A 427 2.13 -13.03 22.33
N ARG A 428 2.97 -14.06 22.19
CA ARG A 428 2.68 -15.41 22.69
C ARG A 428 2.42 -15.42 24.20
N THR A 429 3.19 -14.63 24.95
CA THR A 429 3.02 -14.52 26.39
C THR A 429 1.71 -13.82 26.76
N LEU A 430 1.36 -12.73 26.03
CA LEU A 430 0.09 -12.04 26.23
C LEU A 430 -1.11 -12.88 25.81
N GLN A 431 -1.01 -13.66 24.74
CA GLN A 431 -2.07 -14.59 24.30
C GLN A 431 -2.31 -15.73 25.31
N ALA A 432 -1.29 -16.11 26.06
CA ALA A 432 -1.41 -17.11 27.14
C ALA A 432 -2.09 -16.57 28.40
N LEU A 433 -2.20 -15.24 28.56
CA LEU A 433 -2.82 -14.56 29.68
C LEU A 433 -4.27 -14.17 29.33
N PRO A 434 -5.23 -14.27 30.28
CA PRO A 434 -6.59 -13.80 30.05
C PRO A 434 -6.57 -12.27 29.89
N LEU A 435 -6.75 -11.79 28.65
CA LEU A 435 -6.70 -10.37 28.30
C LEU A 435 -7.90 -9.61 28.89
N ARG A 436 -7.68 -8.73 29.84
CA ARG A 436 -8.72 -7.89 30.47
C ARG A 436 -8.20 -6.48 30.75
N GLY A 437 -9.02 -5.49 30.45
CA GLY A 437 -8.78 -4.07 30.81
C GLY A 437 -7.49 -3.50 30.22
N THR A 438 -6.53 -3.16 31.07
CA THR A 438 -5.22 -2.58 30.65
C THR A 438 -4.41 -3.50 29.73
N GLN A 439 -4.59 -4.81 29.81
CA GLN A 439 -3.89 -5.79 28.99
C GLN A 439 -4.35 -5.73 27.52
N ALA A 440 -5.64 -5.44 27.26
CA ALA A 440 -6.11 -5.22 25.88
C ALA A 440 -5.46 -4.00 25.24
N SER A 441 -5.22 -2.94 26.03
CA SER A 441 -4.49 -1.75 25.54
C SER A 441 -3.01 -2.06 25.29
N TRP A 442 -2.40 -2.95 26.05
CA TRP A 442 -1.02 -3.40 25.82
C TRP A 442 -0.92 -4.31 24.60
N ALA A 443 -1.89 -5.20 24.38
CA ALA A 443 -1.96 -6.03 23.18
C ALA A 443 -2.09 -5.17 21.92
N ALA A 444 -2.97 -4.17 21.92
CA ALA A 444 -3.12 -3.23 20.80
C ALA A 444 -1.82 -2.43 20.54
N LYS A 445 -1.13 -1.96 21.59
CA LYS A 445 0.17 -1.28 21.44
C LYS A 445 1.28 -2.21 20.95
N LEU A 446 1.27 -3.48 21.37
CA LEU A 446 2.23 -4.47 20.90
C LEU A 446 2.00 -4.81 19.43
N GLU A 447 0.75 -4.95 19.02
CA GLU A 447 0.36 -5.18 17.63
C GLU A 447 0.75 -3.99 16.74
N GLU A 448 0.50 -2.75 17.19
CA GLU A 448 0.96 -1.54 16.51
C GLU A 448 2.49 -1.54 16.36
N ARG A 449 3.22 -1.84 17.42
CA ARG A 449 4.69 -1.89 17.40
C ARG A 449 5.24 -3.02 16.52
N LYS A 450 4.57 -4.16 16.47
CA LYS A 450 4.90 -5.26 15.55
C LYS A 450 4.70 -4.83 14.10
N ASN A 451 3.58 -4.20 13.78
CA ASN A 451 3.32 -3.64 12.46
C ASN A 451 4.35 -2.59 12.03
N ASP A 452 4.85 -1.79 12.98
CA ASP A 452 5.93 -0.82 12.73
C ASP A 452 7.28 -1.51 12.46
N ILE A 453 7.62 -2.56 13.22
CA ILE A 453 8.82 -3.37 13.00
C ILE A 453 8.76 -4.08 11.64
N ASP A 454 7.62 -4.67 11.28
CA ASP A 454 7.43 -5.35 10.00
C ASP A 454 7.54 -4.35 8.84
N ARG A 455 6.95 -3.16 8.94
CA ARG A 455 7.13 -2.08 7.95
C ARG A 455 8.58 -1.61 7.83
N ALA A 456 9.26 -1.40 8.95
CA ALA A 456 10.67 -1.02 8.92
C ALA A 456 11.54 -2.11 8.28
N TRP A 457 11.24 -3.38 8.57
CA TRP A 457 11.89 -4.52 7.94
C TRP A 457 11.67 -4.54 6.42
N GLU A 458 10.43 -4.37 5.97
CA GLU A 458 10.09 -4.28 4.55
C GLU A 458 10.86 -3.14 3.86
N TYR A 459 10.91 -1.94 4.46
CA TYR A 459 11.64 -0.81 3.89
C TYR A 459 13.15 -1.08 3.76
N VAL A 460 13.76 -1.69 4.77
CA VAL A 460 15.20 -2.06 4.71
C VAL A 460 15.45 -3.13 3.64
N GLN A 461 14.53 -4.06 3.46
CA GLN A 461 14.63 -5.08 2.41
C GLN A 461 14.43 -4.50 1.01
N LEU A 462 13.45 -3.61 0.85
CA LEU A 462 13.10 -3.03 -0.44
C LEU A 462 14.08 -1.93 -0.88
N TYR A 463 14.41 -1.01 0.01
CA TYR A 463 15.16 0.20 -0.35
C TYR A 463 16.64 0.16 0.05
N GLY A 464 17.04 -0.70 0.97
CA GLY A 464 18.42 -0.76 1.47
C GLY A 464 19.45 -1.08 0.39
N LEU A 465 19.08 -1.79 -0.68
CA LEU A 465 19.97 -2.06 -1.82
C LEU A 465 20.16 -0.82 -2.70
N TYR A 466 19.16 0.04 -2.79
CA TYR A 466 19.20 1.27 -3.57
C TYR A 466 20.09 2.33 -2.90
N THR A 467 20.12 2.38 -1.58
CA THR A 467 20.99 3.30 -0.82
C THR A 467 22.44 2.84 -0.76
N GLU A 468 22.73 1.59 -1.09
CA GLU A 468 24.07 1.01 -1.21
C GLU A 468 24.53 0.95 -2.68
N CYS A 469 23.72 1.42 -3.65
CA CYS A 469 24.08 1.45 -5.07
C CYS A 469 25.18 2.50 -5.29
N GLU A 470 26.29 2.08 -5.89
CA GLU A 470 27.44 2.93 -6.24
C GLU A 470 27.55 3.19 -7.76
N ALA A 471 26.49 2.87 -8.52
CA ALA A 471 26.46 3.15 -9.95
C ALA A 471 26.30 4.66 -10.20
N ILE A 472 27.08 5.19 -11.13
CA ILE A 472 26.98 6.56 -11.63
C ILE A 472 26.52 6.47 -13.07
N TYR A 473 25.27 6.86 -13.31
CA TYR A 473 24.65 6.79 -14.62
C TYR A 473 25.15 7.91 -15.51
N GLN A 474 25.75 7.56 -16.66
CA GLN A 474 26.16 8.52 -17.69
C GLN A 474 24.91 9.09 -18.36
N VAL A 475 24.95 10.37 -18.71
CA VAL A 475 23.84 11.10 -19.32
C VAL A 475 24.28 11.91 -20.55
N ASP A 476 25.28 11.40 -21.25
CA ASP A 476 25.89 12.09 -22.41
C ASP A 476 24.85 12.28 -23.53
N GLN A 477 24.02 11.28 -23.78
CA GLN A 477 22.95 11.36 -24.78
C GLN A 477 21.85 12.37 -24.37
N LEU A 478 21.47 12.38 -23.09
CA LEU A 478 20.51 13.36 -22.57
C LEU A 478 21.04 14.78 -22.77
N MET A 479 22.31 15.01 -22.46
CA MET A 479 22.93 16.33 -22.59
C MET A 479 23.10 16.71 -24.05
N ALA A 480 23.42 15.79 -24.94
CA ALA A 480 23.47 16.04 -26.38
C ALA A 480 22.08 16.43 -26.93
N ILE A 481 21.01 15.78 -26.47
CA ILE A 481 19.65 16.19 -26.81
C ILE A 481 19.36 17.60 -26.29
N TRP A 482 19.69 17.89 -25.03
CA TRP A 482 19.49 19.23 -24.44
C TRP A 482 20.21 20.33 -25.20
N ASP A 483 21.47 20.10 -25.57
CA ASP A 483 22.29 21.06 -26.29
C ASP A 483 21.78 21.29 -27.74
N GLY A 484 21.08 20.31 -28.31
CA GLY A 484 20.46 20.42 -29.64
C GLY A 484 19.08 21.10 -29.65
N LEU A 485 18.45 21.38 -28.48
CA LEU A 485 17.16 22.08 -28.42
C LEU A 485 17.35 23.60 -28.63
N ASP A 486 16.35 24.25 -29.25
CA ASP A 486 16.25 25.69 -29.27
C ASP A 486 15.84 26.28 -27.91
N ASP A 487 15.95 27.59 -27.75
CA ASP A 487 15.65 28.24 -26.45
C ASP A 487 14.17 28.12 -26.06
N THR A 488 13.25 28.05 -27.02
CA THR A 488 11.82 27.91 -26.78
C THR A 488 11.48 26.52 -26.23
N ASP A 489 12.07 25.49 -26.83
CA ASP A 489 11.87 24.12 -26.36
C ASP A 489 12.63 23.84 -25.07
N ARG A 490 13.79 24.46 -24.84
CA ARG A 490 14.49 24.42 -23.53
C ARG A 490 13.63 25.00 -22.40
N GLU A 491 12.94 26.09 -22.64
CA GLU A 491 12.03 26.68 -21.67
C GLU A 491 10.82 25.79 -21.43
N ARG A 492 10.24 25.19 -22.49
CA ARG A 492 9.05 24.35 -22.42
C ARG A 492 9.32 22.94 -21.96
N PHE A 493 10.44 22.35 -22.32
CA PHE A 493 10.79 20.94 -22.07
C PHE A 493 12.14 20.85 -21.37
N ASN A 494 12.23 21.44 -20.19
CA ASN A 494 13.46 21.32 -19.39
C ASN A 494 13.73 19.86 -19.07
N LEU A 495 14.83 19.33 -19.59
CA LEU A 495 15.32 17.98 -19.31
C LEU A 495 16.73 17.98 -18.70
N ASP A 496 17.27 19.16 -18.35
CA ASP A 496 18.60 19.34 -17.79
C ASP A 496 18.64 19.11 -16.28
N PRO A 497 19.25 18.03 -15.78
CA PRO A 497 19.34 17.76 -14.34
C PRO A 497 20.13 18.82 -13.57
N ARG A 498 21.01 19.63 -14.22
CA ARG A 498 21.76 20.71 -13.58
C ARG A 498 20.87 21.86 -13.11
N SER A 499 19.64 21.95 -13.65
CA SER A 499 18.66 22.97 -13.25
C SER A 499 18.08 22.73 -11.85
N VAL A 500 18.30 21.55 -11.23
CA VAL A 500 17.75 21.21 -9.93
C VAL A 500 18.65 21.74 -8.81
N ASP A 501 18.17 22.74 -8.08
CA ASP A 501 18.72 23.12 -6.78
C ASP A 501 18.17 22.14 -5.71
N TRP A 502 18.98 21.20 -5.27
CA TRP A 502 18.54 20.13 -4.37
C TRP A 502 18.02 20.64 -3.02
N VAL A 503 18.65 21.66 -2.44
CA VAL A 503 18.19 22.21 -1.15
C VAL A 503 16.81 22.82 -1.31
N ARG A 504 16.64 23.69 -2.30
CA ARG A 504 15.36 24.30 -2.61
C ARG A 504 14.31 23.25 -2.98
N TYR A 505 14.65 22.30 -3.85
CA TYR A 505 13.75 21.26 -4.30
C TYR A 505 13.23 20.43 -3.10
N ILE A 506 14.14 19.97 -2.23
CA ILE A 506 13.76 19.16 -1.05
C ILE A 506 12.88 19.97 -0.10
N THR A 507 13.33 21.16 0.29
CA THR A 507 12.71 21.91 1.40
C THR A 507 11.45 22.69 1.01
N THR A 508 11.37 23.21 -0.22
CA THR A 508 10.25 24.08 -0.64
C THR A 508 9.27 23.41 -1.61
N ILE A 509 9.64 22.28 -2.23
CA ILE A 509 8.81 21.61 -3.22
C ILE A 509 8.44 20.20 -2.76
N HIS A 510 9.43 19.33 -2.58
CA HIS A 510 9.19 17.89 -2.37
C HIS A 510 8.59 17.58 -0.99
N LEU A 511 9.22 18.02 0.11
CA LEU A 511 8.72 17.75 1.47
C LEU A 511 7.32 18.33 1.74
N PRO A 512 7.01 19.60 1.39
CA PRO A 512 5.66 20.11 1.49
C PRO A 512 4.63 19.27 0.71
N SER A 513 4.99 18.85 -0.51
CA SER A 513 4.13 18.04 -1.36
C SER A 513 3.82 16.67 -0.77
N ILE A 514 4.83 15.92 -0.30
CA ILE A 514 4.59 14.60 0.28
C ILE A 514 3.78 14.66 1.58
N VAL A 515 4.01 15.68 2.40
CA VAL A 515 3.22 15.91 3.61
C VAL A 515 1.75 16.20 3.27
N GLN A 516 1.50 17.07 2.30
CA GLN A 516 0.15 17.37 1.81
C GLN A 516 -0.51 16.12 1.21
N HIS A 517 0.20 15.38 0.37
CA HIS A 517 -0.32 14.17 -0.29
C HIS A 517 -0.61 13.05 0.72
N SER A 518 0.23 12.89 1.74
CA SER A 518 0.02 11.91 2.82
C SER A 518 -1.12 12.26 3.76
N ARG A 519 -1.66 13.48 3.67
CA ARG A 519 -2.64 14.03 4.63
C ARG A 519 -2.15 13.93 6.08
N ALA A 520 -0.85 14.03 6.28
CA ALA A 520 -0.25 14.01 7.60
C ALA A 520 -0.72 15.21 8.43
N LYS A 521 -0.81 15.04 9.75
CA LYS A 521 -1.22 16.13 10.64
C LYS A 521 -0.05 17.10 10.83
N THR A 522 -0.19 18.31 10.32
CA THR A 522 0.81 19.40 10.36
C THR A 522 0.44 20.53 11.32
N THR A 523 -0.69 20.40 12.02
CA THR A 523 -1.14 21.36 13.02
C THR A 523 -1.47 20.63 14.30
N PRO A 524 -1.24 21.28 15.47
CA PRO A 524 -1.70 20.74 16.75
C PRO A 524 -3.18 20.39 16.62
N GLY A 525 -3.52 19.13 16.80
CA GLY A 525 -4.91 18.71 16.68
C GLY A 525 -5.78 19.48 17.64
N LYS A 526 -6.72 20.26 17.14
CA LYS A 526 -7.85 20.67 17.95
C LYS A 526 -8.55 19.38 18.37
N ASN A 527 -8.28 18.99 19.60
CA ASN A 527 -8.95 17.94 20.37
C ASN A 527 -9.32 16.65 19.61
N ARG A 528 -8.94 15.54 20.21
CA ARG A 528 -9.42 14.16 19.99
C ARG A 528 -10.93 14.01 19.72
N ASN A 529 -11.65 15.10 19.79
CA ASN A 529 -13.10 15.24 19.68
C ASN A 529 -13.64 15.05 18.25
N ASP A 530 -12.89 15.30 17.18
CA ASP A 530 -13.54 15.42 15.85
C ASP A 530 -13.91 14.05 15.21
N ARG A 531 -13.10 13.00 15.41
CA ARG A 531 -13.48 11.63 15.01
C ARG A 531 -14.44 11.00 16.00
N THR A 532 -14.19 11.23 17.29
CA THR A 532 -15.05 10.77 18.37
C THR A 532 -16.38 11.51 18.34
N ASP A 533 -16.39 12.81 18.03
CA ASP A 533 -17.61 13.59 17.88
C ASP A 533 -18.37 13.28 16.58
N ARG A 534 -17.71 12.94 15.48
CA ARG A 534 -18.37 12.41 14.28
C ARG A 534 -18.98 11.03 14.50
N LEU A 535 -18.25 10.13 15.16
CA LEU A 535 -18.77 8.83 15.57
C LEU A 535 -19.92 9.00 16.58
N ARG A 536 -19.77 9.91 17.54
CA ARG A 536 -20.80 10.25 18.52
C ARG A 536 -22.06 10.80 17.84
N ARG A 537 -21.96 11.73 16.91
CA ARG A 537 -23.09 12.26 16.12
C ARG A 537 -23.73 11.18 15.26
N SER A 538 -22.95 10.29 14.64
CA SER A 538 -23.46 9.17 13.87
C SER A 538 -24.16 8.13 14.74
N VAL A 539 -23.61 7.79 15.90
CA VAL A 539 -24.16 6.78 16.82
C VAL A 539 -25.37 7.34 17.58
N LEU A 540 -25.34 8.64 17.96
CA LEU A 540 -26.41 9.34 18.68
C LEU A 540 -27.35 10.13 17.74
N SER A 541 -27.50 9.71 16.48
CA SER A 541 -28.41 10.35 15.53
C SER A 541 -29.86 10.24 16.05
N PRO A 542 -30.64 11.35 16.04
CA PRO A 542 -32.07 11.32 16.42
C PRO A 542 -32.92 10.40 15.54
N GLU A 543 -32.44 10.04 14.36
CA GLU A 543 -33.12 9.13 13.42
C GLU A 543 -33.01 7.66 13.83
N ARG A 544 -32.21 7.33 14.83
CA ARG A 544 -32.11 5.97 15.36
C ARG A 544 -33.25 5.69 16.33
N HIS A 545 -33.81 4.49 16.25
CA HIS A 545 -34.93 4.09 17.11
C HIS A 545 -34.55 3.09 18.19
N LEU A 546 -33.42 2.38 18.01
CA LEU A 546 -32.97 1.33 18.91
C LEU A 546 -31.45 1.42 19.12
N ALA A 547 -31.04 1.18 20.37
CA ALA A 547 -29.63 1.00 20.75
C ALA A 547 -29.49 -0.31 21.53
N ALA A 548 -28.77 -1.27 20.97
CA ALA A 548 -28.47 -2.55 21.62
C ALA A 548 -27.07 -2.50 22.26
N PHE A 549 -26.97 -3.05 23.47
CA PHE A 549 -25.74 -3.13 24.25
C PHE A 549 -25.49 -4.56 24.69
N ASP A 550 -24.24 -4.96 24.68
CA ASP A 550 -23.76 -6.15 25.37
C ASP A 550 -23.33 -5.79 26.80
N LEU A 551 -23.41 -6.75 27.73
CA LEU A 551 -23.05 -6.54 29.12
C LEU A 551 -21.56 -6.74 29.37
N GLU A 552 -21.08 -7.95 29.10
CA GLU A 552 -19.73 -8.38 29.43
C GLU A 552 -18.69 -7.70 28.55
N ASN A 553 -17.66 -7.13 29.17
CA ASN A 553 -16.59 -6.38 28.51
C ASN A 553 -17.06 -5.16 27.68
N THR A 554 -18.36 -4.83 27.70
CA THR A 554 -18.96 -3.66 27.05
C THR A 554 -19.48 -2.64 28.07
N LEU A 555 -20.32 -3.07 28.96
CA LEU A 555 -20.86 -2.23 30.06
C LEU A 555 -20.18 -2.48 31.40
N ILE A 556 -19.67 -3.69 31.62
CA ILE A 556 -18.97 -4.10 32.85
C ILE A 556 -17.66 -4.85 32.52
N ALA A 557 -16.65 -4.68 33.35
CA ALA A 557 -15.39 -5.41 33.30
C ALA A 557 -15.53 -6.77 34.03
N SER A 558 -16.50 -7.57 33.67
CA SER A 558 -16.81 -8.88 34.28
C SER A 558 -17.33 -9.86 33.23
N ASN A 559 -17.48 -11.12 33.61
CA ASN A 559 -18.00 -12.17 32.75
C ASN A 559 -18.87 -13.16 33.59
N VAL A 560 -19.56 -14.09 32.88
CA VAL A 560 -20.43 -15.10 33.48
C VAL A 560 -19.71 -15.94 34.53
N VAL A 561 -18.43 -16.26 34.35
CA VAL A 561 -17.63 -17.03 35.32
C VAL A 561 -17.46 -16.29 36.63
N GLU A 562 -17.20 -14.98 36.54
CA GLU A 562 -17.00 -14.15 37.73
C GLU A 562 -18.32 -13.94 38.48
N SER A 563 -19.41 -13.68 37.76
CA SER A 563 -20.74 -13.55 38.33
C SER A 563 -21.16 -14.84 39.04
N TYR A 564 -20.95 -15.99 38.39
CA TYR A 564 -21.16 -17.29 39.02
C TYR A 564 -20.28 -17.50 40.25
N SER A 565 -18.99 -17.23 40.16
CA SER A 565 -18.05 -17.42 41.26
C SER A 565 -18.38 -16.53 42.46
N PHE A 566 -18.86 -15.30 42.21
CA PHE A 566 -19.35 -14.41 43.28
C PHE A 566 -20.52 -15.06 44.04
N LEU A 567 -21.54 -15.49 43.32
CA LEU A 567 -22.74 -16.14 43.93
C LEU A 567 -22.37 -17.45 44.62
N ALA A 568 -21.59 -18.32 43.99
CA ALA A 568 -21.18 -19.62 44.54
C ALA A 568 -20.31 -19.53 45.78
N THR A 569 -19.53 -18.43 45.96
CA THR A 569 -18.59 -18.29 47.09
C THR A 569 -19.11 -17.39 48.20
N ARG A 570 -20.25 -16.74 48.01
CA ARG A 570 -20.71 -15.70 48.93
C ARG A 570 -20.97 -16.21 50.34
N ARG A 571 -21.57 -17.37 50.45
CA ARG A 571 -21.94 -18.00 51.73
C ARG A 571 -20.90 -19.00 52.27
N LEU A 572 -19.80 -19.19 51.55
CA LEU A 572 -18.74 -20.12 51.97
C LEU A 572 -17.81 -19.45 53.01
N ASN A 573 -17.35 -20.26 53.97
CA ASN A 573 -16.30 -19.87 54.91
C ASN A 573 -14.92 -19.78 54.17
N VAL A 574 -13.91 -19.22 54.86
CA VAL A 574 -12.60 -19.00 54.25
C VAL A 574 -11.93 -20.26 53.69
N PRO A 575 -11.89 -21.42 54.43
CA PRO A 575 -11.34 -22.68 53.93
C PRO A 575 -12.08 -23.22 52.71
N GLU A 576 -13.39 -23.16 52.71
CA GLU A 576 -14.24 -23.61 51.59
C GLU A 576 -14.04 -22.73 50.35
N ARG A 577 -13.92 -21.42 50.54
CA ARG A 577 -13.64 -20.46 49.48
C ARG A 577 -12.28 -20.72 48.82
N VAL A 578 -11.26 -21.01 49.62
CA VAL A 578 -9.92 -21.38 49.12
C VAL A 578 -9.99 -22.67 48.29
N ARG A 579 -10.70 -23.69 48.80
CA ARG A 579 -10.89 -24.97 48.09
C ARG A 579 -11.62 -24.78 46.77
N TYR A 580 -12.64 -23.94 46.74
CA TYR A 580 -13.36 -23.56 45.54
C TYR A 580 -12.47 -22.90 44.49
N VAL A 581 -11.65 -21.90 44.89
CA VAL A 581 -10.72 -21.23 44.02
C VAL A 581 -9.70 -22.18 43.43
N LEU A 582 -9.07 -23.03 44.23
CA LEU A 582 -8.12 -24.04 43.77
C LEU A 582 -8.75 -25.01 42.76
N ARG A 583 -9.99 -25.47 42.99
CA ARG A 583 -10.72 -26.32 42.07
C ARG A 583 -11.01 -25.59 40.76
N THR A 584 -11.47 -24.35 40.80
CA THR A 584 -11.78 -23.55 39.62
C THR A 584 -10.52 -23.27 38.79
N LEU A 585 -9.36 -23.04 39.44
CA LEU A 585 -8.07 -22.90 38.76
C LEU A 585 -7.63 -24.20 38.07
N ALA A 586 -7.88 -25.36 38.68
CA ALA A 586 -7.58 -26.65 38.07
C ALA A 586 -8.47 -26.94 36.83
N GLU A 587 -9.72 -26.48 36.86
CA GLU A 587 -10.68 -26.63 35.75
C GLU A 587 -10.45 -25.58 34.62
N ALA A 588 -9.70 -24.52 34.87
CA ALA A 588 -9.54 -23.39 33.94
C ALA A 588 -9.01 -23.75 32.52
N PRO A 589 -8.05 -24.68 32.35
CA PRO A 589 -7.61 -25.10 31.02
C PRO A 589 -8.70 -25.75 30.19
N GLY A 590 -9.51 -26.63 30.84
CA GLY A 590 -10.66 -27.30 30.23
C GLY A 590 -11.75 -26.30 29.83
N LEU A 591 -12.06 -25.37 30.73
CA LEU A 591 -13.05 -24.29 30.48
C LEU A 591 -12.62 -23.36 29.36
N SER A 592 -11.36 -22.99 29.27
CA SER A 592 -10.81 -22.18 28.18
C SER A 592 -10.89 -22.94 26.84
N SER A 593 -10.67 -24.26 26.84
CA SER A 593 -10.82 -25.08 25.64
C SER A 593 -12.29 -25.18 25.21
N LEU A 594 -13.21 -25.29 26.15
CA LEU A 594 -14.65 -25.35 25.89
C LEU A 594 -15.16 -24.02 25.32
N ASP A 595 -14.77 -22.88 25.90
CA ASP A 595 -15.13 -21.54 25.43
C ASP A 595 -14.63 -21.25 23.99
N ARG A 596 -13.45 -21.77 23.62
CA ARG A 596 -12.93 -21.68 22.25
C ARG A 596 -13.66 -22.60 21.26
N LYS A 597 -14.21 -23.72 21.69
CA LYS A 597 -14.90 -24.66 20.82
C LYS A 597 -16.34 -24.27 20.57
N ASP A 598 -17.07 -23.98 21.62
CA ASP A 598 -18.49 -23.61 21.58
C ASP A 598 -18.86 -22.75 22.78
N ARG A 599 -19.16 -21.47 22.51
CA ARG A 599 -19.56 -20.49 23.53
C ARG A 599 -20.87 -20.89 24.22
N ALA A 600 -21.80 -21.49 23.49
CA ALA A 600 -23.09 -21.90 24.05
C ALA A 600 -22.92 -23.05 25.04
N ASP A 601 -22.09 -24.04 24.74
CA ASP A 601 -21.80 -25.16 25.67
C ASP A 601 -21.01 -24.69 26.90
N PHE A 602 -20.10 -23.69 26.73
CA PHE A 602 -19.43 -23.04 27.84
C PHE A 602 -20.43 -22.35 28.80
N LEU A 603 -21.37 -21.60 28.27
CA LEU A 603 -22.41 -20.95 29.08
C LEU A 603 -23.32 -21.99 29.77
N ARG A 604 -23.79 -23.03 29.06
CA ARG A 604 -24.60 -24.12 29.60
C ARG A 604 -23.89 -24.86 30.75
N TYR A 605 -22.57 -25.01 30.68
CA TYR A 605 -21.80 -25.60 31.76
C TYR A 605 -21.93 -24.81 33.08
N PHE A 606 -21.95 -23.48 33.03
CA PHE A 606 -22.17 -22.66 34.20
C PHE A 606 -23.65 -22.62 34.62
N TYR A 607 -24.59 -22.62 33.67
CA TYR A 607 -26.02 -22.62 34.00
C TYR A 607 -26.44 -23.91 34.73
N ARG A 608 -25.94 -25.05 34.31
CA ARG A 608 -26.19 -26.33 35.00
C ARG A 608 -25.73 -26.35 36.45
N ARG A 609 -24.84 -25.49 36.86
CA ARG A 609 -24.36 -25.38 38.25
C ARG A 609 -25.34 -24.67 39.18
N TYR A 610 -26.39 -24.07 38.64
CA TYR A 610 -27.51 -23.54 39.42
C TYR A 610 -28.67 -24.56 39.59
N GLU A 611 -28.53 -25.75 39.04
CA GLU A 611 -29.51 -26.83 39.23
C GLU A 611 -29.66 -27.11 40.74
N ASP A 612 -30.91 -27.25 41.19
CA ASP A 612 -31.32 -27.44 42.59
C ASP A 612 -31.07 -26.23 43.50
N ALA A 613 -30.66 -25.07 43.00
CA ALA A 613 -30.49 -23.86 43.79
C ALA A 613 -31.87 -23.24 44.13
N PRO A 614 -32.12 -22.86 45.42
CA PRO A 614 -33.37 -22.19 45.79
C PRO A 614 -33.50 -20.82 45.15
N VAL A 615 -34.60 -20.58 44.44
CA VAL A 615 -34.86 -19.32 43.73
C VAL A 615 -34.79 -18.12 44.66
N GLY A 616 -35.46 -18.15 45.81
CA GLY A 616 -35.48 -17.03 46.77
C GLY A 616 -34.10 -16.67 47.30
N GLN A 617 -33.17 -17.63 47.41
CA GLN A 617 -31.81 -17.40 47.85
C GLN A 617 -30.99 -16.73 46.74
N ILE A 618 -31.17 -17.19 45.50
CA ILE A 618 -30.48 -16.59 44.35
C ILE A 618 -30.95 -15.16 44.10
N ASP A 619 -32.23 -14.86 44.23
CA ASP A 619 -32.81 -13.54 44.10
C ASP A 619 -32.26 -12.55 45.14
N GLU A 620 -32.07 -13.00 46.38
CA GLU A 620 -31.46 -12.21 47.43
C GLU A 620 -29.97 -11.90 47.15
N ASP A 621 -29.25 -12.97 46.80
CA ASP A 621 -27.80 -12.87 46.50
C ASP A 621 -27.52 -12.04 45.22
N SER A 622 -28.43 -12.03 44.23
CA SER A 622 -28.31 -11.27 43.00
C SER A 622 -28.42 -9.74 43.20
N LYS A 623 -29.16 -9.29 44.20
CA LYS A 623 -29.18 -7.86 44.56
C LYS A 623 -27.81 -7.34 45.01
N ASP A 624 -27.08 -8.20 45.72
CA ASP A 624 -25.72 -7.88 46.13
C ASP A 624 -24.71 -8.03 45.00
N LEU A 625 -24.95 -8.97 44.07
CA LEU A 625 -24.18 -9.06 42.82
C LEU A 625 -24.22 -7.75 42.04
N LEU A 626 -25.41 -7.13 41.94
CA LEU A 626 -25.57 -5.83 41.29
C LEU A 626 -24.67 -4.76 41.94
N HIS A 627 -24.74 -4.64 43.29
CA HIS A 627 -24.02 -3.59 44.01
C HIS A 627 -22.52 -3.81 44.10
N GLN A 628 -22.10 -5.03 44.41
CA GLN A 628 -20.70 -5.35 44.73
C GLN A 628 -19.88 -5.77 43.50
N LEU A 629 -20.49 -6.18 42.41
CA LEU A 629 -19.79 -6.59 41.20
C LEU A 629 -20.14 -5.70 40.00
N ILE A 630 -21.41 -5.62 39.62
CA ILE A 630 -21.82 -4.97 38.38
C ILE A 630 -21.57 -3.47 38.42
N LEU A 631 -22.00 -2.77 39.49
CA LEU A 631 -21.83 -1.32 39.59
C LEU A 631 -20.37 -0.91 39.81
N LEU A 632 -19.61 -1.65 40.65
CA LEU A 632 -18.20 -1.37 40.90
C LEU A 632 -17.31 -1.60 39.67
N LYS A 633 -17.68 -2.54 38.81
CA LYS A 633 -16.94 -2.89 37.59
C LYS A 633 -17.52 -2.27 36.33
N SER A 634 -18.52 -1.40 36.46
CA SER A 634 -19.11 -0.74 35.30
C SER A 634 -18.13 0.21 34.61
N PHE A 635 -18.19 0.23 33.27
CA PHE A 635 -17.49 1.23 32.50
C PHE A 635 -18.28 2.54 32.48
N PRO A 636 -17.77 3.63 33.10
CA PRO A 636 -18.50 4.91 33.15
C PRO A 636 -18.89 5.44 31.76
N ALA A 637 -18.03 5.20 30.76
CA ALA A 637 -18.29 5.60 29.38
C ALA A 637 -19.45 4.81 28.75
N GLY A 638 -19.54 3.50 29.02
CA GLY A 638 -20.63 2.64 28.56
C GLY A 638 -21.96 3.04 29.17
N MET A 639 -21.99 3.20 30.51
CA MET A 639 -23.19 3.63 31.24
C MET A 639 -23.65 5.04 30.83
N ARG A 640 -22.73 5.96 30.56
CA ARG A 640 -23.04 7.27 29.99
C ARG A 640 -23.71 7.14 28.63
N ARG A 641 -23.21 6.24 27.77
CA ARG A 641 -23.76 6.01 26.43
C ARG A 641 -25.19 5.49 26.48
N VAL A 642 -25.51 4.59 27.39
CA VAL A 642 -26.88 4.11 27.61
C VAL A 642 -27.80 5.28 27.95
N ARG A 643 -27.40 6.16 28.90
CA ARG A 643 -28.16 7.34 29.29
C ARG A 643 -28.33 8.35 28.15
N GLU A 644 -27.30 8.57 27.34
CA GLU A 644 -27.36 9.45 26.17
C GLU A 644 -28.39 8.97 25.14
N HIS A 645 -28.44 7.65 24.85
CA HIS A 645 -29.45 7.10 23.95
C HIS A 645 -30.86 7.25 24.51
N ARG A 646 -31.07 6.99 25.79
CA ARG A 646 -32.37 7.18 26.44
C ARG A 646 -32.81 8.65 26.43
N ALA A 647 -31.91 9.58 26.69
CA ALA A 647 -32.20 11.03 26.64
C ALA A 647 -32.63 11.50 25.24
N LEU A 648 -32.22 10.79 24.18
CA LEU A 648 -32.64 11.02 22.80
C LEU A 648 -33.94 10.28 22.40
N GLY A 649 -34.57 9.55 23.33
CA GLY A 649 -35.79 8.80 23.09
C GLY A 649 -35.58 7.47 22.34
N HIS A 650 -34.35 7.00 22.21
CA HIS A 650 -34.09 5.68 21.62
C HIS A 650 -34.47 4.57 22.60
N ARG A 651 -35.11 3.51 22.10
CA ARG A 651 -35.29 2.30 22.89
C ARG A 651 -33.93 1.65 23.17
N THR A 652 -33.67 1.30 24.42
CA THR A 652 -32.42 0.65 24.82
C THR A 652 -32.65 -0.83 25.08
N MET A 653 -31.78 -1.65 24.53
CA MET A 653 -31.82 -3.12 24.66
C MET A 653 -30.49 -3.62 25.22
N LEU A 654 -30.56 -4.45 26.27
CA LEU A 654 -29.44 -5.24 26.75
C LEU A 654 -29.54 -6.65 26.20
N ILE A 655 -28.47 -7.14 25.55
CA ILE A 655 -28.35 -8.52 25.04
C ILE A 655 -27.17 -9.14 25.76
N THR A 656 -27.35 -10.16 26.53
CA THR A 656 -26.29 -10.77 27.33
C THR A 656 -26.44 -12.29 27.45
N GLY A 657 -25.31 -12.96 27.60
CA GLY A 657 -25.28 -14.38 28.02
C GLY A 657 -25.39 -14.58 29.54
N ALA A 658 -25.56 -13.53 30.34
CA ALA A 658 -25.84 -13.68 31.76
C ALA A 658 -27.29 -14.18 31.99
N LEU A 659 -27.52 -14.81 33.14
CA LEU A 659 -28.86 -15.21 33.55
C LEU A 659 -29.72 -14.01 33.96
N ASP A 660 -31.00 -14.07 33.72
CA ASP A 660 -31.99 -13.00 33.91
C ASP A 660 -31.98 -12.43 35.33
N PHE A 661 -31.94 -13.27 36.37
CA PHE A 661 -31.83 -12.82 37.76
C PHE A 661 -30.55 -12.03 38.05
N ALA A 662 -29.45 -12.30 37.35
CA ALA A 662 -28.18 -11.58 37.54
C ALA A 662 -28.25 -10.16 36.99
N VAL A 663 -29.11 -9.86 36.05
CA VAL A 663 -29.26 -8.57 35.39
C VAL A 663 -30.56 -7.83 35.72
N GLU A 664 -31.40 -8.41 36.51
CA GLU A 664 -32.71 -7.86 36.92
C GLU A 664 -32.59 -6.43 37.45
N GLY A 665 -31.54 -6.13 38.23
CA GLY A 665 -31.27 -4.78 38.77
C GLY A 665 -30.89 -3.75 37.71
N LEU A 666 -30.63 -4.14 36.47
CA LEU A 666 -30.35 -3.22 35.34
C LEU A 666 -31.62 -2.83 34.57
N ARG A 667 -32.80 -3.43 34.87
CA ARG A 667 -34.08 -3.09 34.22
C ARG A 667 -34.36 -1.59 34.16
N PRO A 668 -34.08 -0.78 35.18
CA PRO A 668 -34.35 0.66 35.10
C PRO A 668 -33.53 1.40 34.01
N LEU A 669 -32.47 0.77 33.51
CA LEU A 669 -31.59 1.38 32.49
C LEU A 669 -31.94 0.92 31.07
N PHE A 670 -32.71 -0.16 30.89
CA PHE A 670 -33.01 -0.74 29.58
C PHE A 670 -34.51 -0.97 29.40
N ASP A 671 -35.01 -0.68 28.21
CA ASP A 671 -36.42 -0.92 27.86
C ASP A 671 -36.67 -2.37 27.54
N VAL A 672 -35.64 -3.10 27.12
CA VAL A 672 -35.68 -4.55 26.84
C VAL A 672 -34.39 -5.20 27.34
N ILE A 673 -34.52 -6.31 28.04
CA ILE A 673 -33.39 -7.18 28.40
C ILE A 673 -33.60 -8.53 27.77
N VAL A 674 -32.64 -9.00 27.00
CA VAL A 674 -32.56 -10.34 26.43
C VAL A 674 -31.42 -11.06 27.14
N ALA A 675 -31.78 -11.93 28.07
CA ALA A 675 -30.87 -12.70 28.91
C ALA A 675 -31.21 -14.20 28.83
N ALA A 676 -30.33 -15.06 29.32
CA ALA A 676 -30.64 -16.46 29.44
C ALA A 676 -31.59 -16.68 30.62
N GLU A 677 -32.63 -17.50 30.46
CA GLU A 677 -33.62 -17.81 31.48
C GLU A 677 -33.46 -19.26 31.95
N MET A 678 -33.69 -19.49 33.23
CA MET A 678 -33.77 -20.81 33.81
C MET A 678 -35.23 -21.15 34.22
N THR A 679 -35.61 -22.41 34.05
CA THR A 679 -36.94 -22.85 34.42
C THR A 679 -37.00 -23.10 35.92
N VAL A 680 -37.98 -22.50 36.59
CA VAL A 680 -38.27 -22.75 38.00
C VAL A 680 -39.12 -24.00 38.16
N ARG A 681 -38.69 -24.93 38.98
CA ARG A 681 -39.42 -26.15 39.30
C ARG A 681 -40.52 -25.92 40.32
N PRO A 682 -41.51 -26.84 40.43
CA PRO A 682 -42.62 -26.72 41.41
C PRO A 682 -42.17 -26.67 42.88
N ASP A 683 -40.98 -27.17 43.20
CA ASP A 683 -40.38 -27.15 44.54
C ASP A 683 -39.68 -25.83 44.90
N GLY A 684 -39.68 -24.86 43.99
CA GLY A 684 -39.05 -23.57 44.21
C GLY A 684 -37.54 -23.58 43.98
N THR A 685 -37.00 -24.53 43.21
CA THR A 685 -35.59 -24.57 42.77
C THR A 685 -35.47 -24.33 41.25
N TYR A 686 -34.28 -23.94 40.80
CA TYR A 686 -34.00 -23.85 39.36
C TYR A 686 -33.75 -25.22 38.74
#